data_a5cc31ce9450e520a0ec2a152e20cf82
#
_entry.id   a5cc31ce9450e520a0ec2a152e20cf82
#
_cell.length_a   1.000
_cell.length_b   1.000
_cell.length_c   1.000
_cell.angle_alpha   90.00
_cell.angle_beta   90.00
_cell.angle_gamma   90.00
#
_symmetry.space_group_name_H-M   'P 1'
#
loop_
_entity.id
_entity.type
_entity.pdbx_description
1 polymer ?
#
loop_
_entity_poly.entity_id
_entity_poly.type
_entity_poly.pdbx_seq_one_letter_code
_entity_poly.pdbx_strand_id
1 'polypeptide(L)'
;MNKHLPLILCFLLLFVTPGLKSEKNNKVDSLENLLKSQDIDNTSRVNLLNEIAFEVYLTNKDKALKYATASGELAEKLNYKKGIAESMWLLGLATGKSNSHLAIDYVVKAVKIAEANSFKSSVAKYLSSLALLYKSVDDSNNALDCFIKSIQASEEINDQLNTAKTLHKLGQFYNGEGIYDKSITTYLKGLKIAEKLDEKGIEFGCLNGLGMIHAYQGKYPQALDYFQRCLRIKEISNDRAGTFSGVNNIGNIYMLLSDFPKAFDYYGRALQLANESKDKKKTAICYANIGSVYMKKKDLKSLDYFGKALEISQKIGDYQTTISVYIYLGDVSVQQAKLTLAMEYYQKALMQSVETDWKRPLSEIYNKIGTIYLMQKKYDVALSNTLKALDIANEMDLMDSKNDIHKQLSKIYAATNNFSKAYFHQKRFGEINDSVYNDRNVKKIAELEYTYKFEKKRLAIVAGQQKKDAVQSAITKSLIGGIVLLLLFAGYVYRSLRAKHRSNLLLISQKKEIEKMNGEYIALNKEYLKLNEQLKESNIQINNELDQNQKSMTAATLKLIQNAERDATTIDRLQQIEQHTSNEGKQNIKALIADYTRSSYNSNWDEFEILFEKVHSSFYNNLNTLYPTLTTNERKLCAFLKLNMNNKDIAHITYQSEEALKKARLRLRQKLQIDRETNLSSFIQSI
;
A
#
# COMPACT_ATOMS: atom_id res chain seq x y z
N MET A 1 -24.21 24.44 -56.23
CA MET A 1 -23.27 23.46 -56.86
C MET A 1 -21.94 23.62 -56.17
N ASN A 2 -21.40 22.77 -55.52
CA ASN A 2 -21.28 21.38 -55.28
C ASN A 2 -20.26 21.12 -54.17
N LYS A 3 -20.63 20.25 -53.21
CA LYS A 3 -19.79 19.13 -52.74
C LYS A 3 -18.34 19.45 -52.41
N HIS A 4 -18.09 19.66 -51.11
CA HIS A 4 -16.94 19.13 -50.32
C HIS A 4 -17.05 19.66 -48.90
N LEU A 5 -18.02 19.15 -48.16
CA LEU A 5 -18.02 19.08 -46.70
C LEU A 5 -18.67 17.74 -46.35
N PRO A 6 -17.91 16.71 -46.06
CA PRO A 6 -17.70 16.27 -44.71
C PRO A 6 -16.40 15.44 -44.54
N LEU A 7 -15.37 16.03 -44.02
CA LEU A 7 -14.16 15.27 -43.66
C LEU A 7 -13.42 15.80 -42.41
N ILE A 8 -14.07 16.70 -41.65
CA ILE A 8 -13.46 17.28 -40.41
C ILE A 8 -14.17 16.80 -39.12
N LEU A 9 -15.21 15.97 -39.20
CA LEU A 9 -15.96 15.54 -37.98
C LEU A 9 -15.62 14.12 -37.50
N CYS A 10 -14.57 13.48 -38.00
CA CYS A 10 -14.16 12.11 -37.59
C CYS A 10 -12.87 12.01 -36.77
N PHE A 11 -12.32 13.13 -36.26
CA PHE A 11 -11.04 13.07 -35.49
C PHE A 11 -11.17 13.43 -34.02
N LEU A 12 -12.36 13.42 -33.42
CA LEU A 12 -12.56 13.82 -32.01
C LEU A 12 -13.19 12.75 -31.10
N LEU A 13 -13.06 11.47 -31.45
CA LEU A 13 -13.59 10.38 -30.60
C LEU A 13 -12.65 9.16 -30.62
N LEU A 14 -11.40 9.30 -30.11
CA LEU A 14 -10.55 8.15 -29.78
C LEU A 14 -9.42 8.56 -28.81
N PHE A 15 -9.79 8.94 -27.59
CA PHE A 15 -8.90 8.80 -26.44
C PHE A 15 -9.66 8.19 -25.27
N VAL A 16 -10.04 6.92 -25.43
CA VAL A 16 -10.30 6.03 -24.31
C VAL A 16 -8.99 5.23 -24.14
N THR A 17 -8.29 5.48 -23.03
CA THR A 17 -7.05 4.78 -22.69
C THR A 17 -7.33 3.30 -22.42
N PRO A 18 -6.77 2.36 -23.19
CA PRO A 18 -6.75 0.95 -22.81
C PRO A 18 -5.60 0.73 -21.83
N GLY A 19 -5.86 -0.09 -20.82
CA GLY A 19 -4.94 -0.35 -19.72
C GLY A 19 -3.61 -1.02 -20.12
N LEU A 20 -2.65 -0.97 -19.24
CA LEU A 20 -1.26 -1.45 -19.34
C LEU A 20 -1.02 -2.84 -19.98
N LYS A 21 -2.01 -3.72 -19.99
CA LYS A 21 -1.96 -4.99 -20.73
C LYS A 21 -2.06 -4.81 -22.25
N SER A 22 -2.74 -3.78 -22.70
CA SER A 22 -2.87 -3.42 -24.11
C SER A 22 -1.56 -2.84 -24.66
N GLU A 23 -0.82 -2.04 -23.88
CA GLU A 23 0.46 -1.47 -24.31
C GLU A 23 1.55 -2.52 -24.48
N LYS A 24 1.64 -3.52 -23.57
CA LYS A 24 2.62 -4.61 -23.69
C LYS A 24 2.34 -5.54 -24.88
N ASN A 25 1.08 -5.88 -25.12
CA ASN A 25 0.73 -6.65 -26.30
C ASN A 25 0.98 -5.84 -27.59
N ASN A 26 0.65 -4.55 -27.60
CA ASN A 26 0.95 -3.67 -28.72
C ASN A 26 2.46 -3.55 -28.99
N LYS A 27 3.32 -3.57 -27.95
CA LYS A 27 4.77 -3.56 -28.12
C LYS A 27 5.27 -4.86 -28.76
N VAL A 28 4.85 -6.01 -28.27
CA VAL A 28 5.24 -7.33 -28.82
C VAL A 28 4.75 -7.47 -30.26
N ASP A 29 3.49 -7.13 -30.54
CA ASP A 29 2.94 -7.16 -31.90
C ASP A 29 3.70 -6.21 -32.85
N SER A 30 4.09 -5.03 -32.37
CA SER A 30 4.90 -4.08 -33.12
C SER A 30 6.30 -4.65 -33.44
N LEU A 31 6.97 -5.26 -32.44
CA LEU A 31 8.28 -5.90 -32.62
C LEU A 31 8.18 -7.11 -33.55
N GLU A 32 7.12 -7.92 -33.49
CA GLU A 32 6.88 -9.03 -34.39
C GLU A 32 6.62 -8.58 -35.85
N ASN A 33 5.90 -7.47 -36.00
CA ASN A 33 5.69 -6.88 -37.33
C ASN A 33 6.99 -6.32 -37.90
N LEU A 34 7.82 -5.69 -37.07
CA LEU A 34 9.15 -5.25 -37.48
C LEU A 34 10.03 -6.45 -37.89
N LEU A 35 9.96 -7.58 -37.15
CA LEU A 35 10.71 -8.80 -37.48
C LEU A 35 10.36 -9.39 -38.88
N LYS A 36 9.14 -9.14 -39.39
CA LYS A 36 8.70 -9.58 -40.72
C LYS A 36 9.23 -8.71 -41.86
N SER A 37 9.75 -7.52 -41.55
CA SER A 37 10.36 -6.63 -42.57
C SER A 37 11.60 -7.25 -43.18
N GLN A 38 11.77 -7.10 -44.51
CA GLN A 38 12.95 -7.62 -45.26
C GLN A 38 14.18 -6.74 -45.10
N ASP A 39 14.04 -5.50 -44.67
CA ASP A 39 15.12 -4.50 -44.61
C ASP A 39 15.94 -4.51 -43.30
N ILE A 40 15.80 -5.55 -42.48
CA ILE A 40 16.52 -5.62 -41.19
C ILE A 40 17.82 -6.42 -41.41
N ASP A 41 18.96 -5.81 -41.07
CA ASP A 41 20.24 -6.53 -41.06
C ASP A 41 20.24 -7.68 -40.04
N ASN A 42 21.14 -8.66 -40.26
CA ASN A 42 21.13 -9.89 -39.46
C ASN A 42 21.42 -9.68 -37.98
N THR A 43 22.27 -8.70 -37.61
CA THR A 43 22.56 -8.39 -36.19
C THR A 43 21.40 -7.69 -35.52
N SER A 44 20.74 -6.76 -36.19
CA SER A 44 19.49 -6.14 -35.70
C SER A 44 18.38 -7.16 -35.53
N ARG A 45 18.31 -8.17 -36.41
CA ARG A 45 17.36 -9.28 -36.32
C ARG A 45 17.61 -10.13 -35.06
N VAL A 46 18.89 -10.44 -34.73
CA VAL A 46 19.23 -11.09 -33.44
C VAL A 46 18.78 -10.27 -32.24
N ASN A 47 19.07 -8.97 -32.24
CA ASN A 47 18.69 -8.09 -31.13
C ASN A 47 17.16 -8.01 -30.96
N LEU A 48 16.42 -7.95 -32.07
CA LEU A 48 14.97 -7.92 -32.08
C LEU A 48 14.35 -9.22 -31.55
N LEU A 49 14.90 -10.38 -31.95
CA LEU A 49 14.48 -11.68 -31.40
C LEU A 49 14.72 -11.77 -29.90
N ASN A 50 15.86 -11.27 -29.41
CA ASN A 50 16.16 -11.20 -27.98
C ASN A 50 15.20 -10.25 -27.26
N GLU A 51 14.88 -9.09 -27.85
CA GLU A 51 13.92 -8.15 -27.24
C GLU A 51 12.51 -8.78 -27.11
N ILE A 52 12.03 -9.45 -28.15
CA ILE A 52 10.75 -10.16 -28.10
C ILE A 52 10.78 -11.24 -27.02
N ALA A 53 11.84 -12.06 -26.97
CA ALA A 53 11.99 -13.10 -25.95
C ALA A 53 11.97 -12.51 -24.54
N PHE A 54 12.63 -11.38 -24.33
CA PHE A 54 12.62 -10.66 -23.04
C PHE A 54 11.24 -10.12 -22.66
N GLU A 55 10.49 -9.56 -23.60
CA GLU A 55 9.15 -9.03 -23.31
C GLU A 55 8.14 -10.13 -22.91
N VAL A 56 8.32 -11.35 -23.42
CA VAL A 56 7.36 -12.44 -23.23
C VAL A 56 7.78 -13.50 -22.20
N TYR A 57 9.02 -13.51 -21.69
CA TYR A 57 9.51 -14.61 -20.83
C TYR A 57 8.71 -14.82 -19.53
N LEU A 58 8.08 -13.78 -19.00
CA LEU A 58 7.23 -13.85 -17.81
C LEU A 58 5.78 -14.27 -18.11
N THR A 59 5.32 -14.06 -19.34
CA THR A 59 3.92 -14.22 -19.72
C THR A 59 3.68 -15.44 -20.61
N ASN A 60 4.66 -15.79 -21.45
CA ASN A 60 4.60 -16.91 -22.38
C ASN A 60 5.99 -17.52 -22.55
N LYS A 61 6.31 -18.51 -21.70
CA LYS A 61 7.61 -19.17 -21.66
C LYS A 61 7.98 -19.87 -22.98
N ASP A 62 7.01 -20.55 -23.60
CA ASP A 62 7.26 -21.29 -24.85
C ASP A 62 7.61 -20.34 -25.99
N LYS A 63 6.92 -19.22 -26.05
CA LYS A 63 7.22 -18.15 -27.02
C LYS A 63 8.61 -17.54 -26.76
N ALA A 64 8.97 -17.31 -25.50
CA ALA A 64 10.29 -16.83 -25.12
C ALA A 64 11.41 -17.81 -25.51
N LEU A 65 11.23 -19.09 -25.19
CA LEU A 65 12.18 -20.14 -25.59
C LEU A 65 12.36 -20.18 -27.10
N LYS A 66 11.26 -20.14 -27.86
CA LYS A 66 11.31 -20.14 -29.35
C LYS A 66 12.15 -18.98 -29.90
N TYR A 67 11.90 -17.75 -29.43
CA TYR A 67 12.60 -16.57 -29.91
C TYR A 67 14.07 -16.53 -29.44
N ALA A 68 14.34 -16.91 -28.19
CA ALA A 68 15.70 -16.98 -27.67
C ALA A 68 16.55 -18.04 -28.40
N THR A 69 15.97 -19.22 -28.70
CA THR A 69 16.66 -20.26 -29.51
C THR A 69 16.96 -19.75 -30.90
N ALA A 70 15.97 -19.19 -31.60
CA ALA A 70 16.18 -18.65 -32.95
C ALA A 70 17.22 -17.52 -32.98
N SER A 71 17.22 -16.67 -31.92
CA SER A 71 18.26 -15.64 -31.76
C SER A 71 19.65 -16.24 -31.59
N GLY A 72 19.78 -17.28 -30.75
CA GLY A 72 21.05 -17.96 -30.49
C GLY A 72 21.63 -18.59 -31.75
N GLU A 73 20.80 -19.34 -32.47
CA GLU A 73 21.20 -19.99 -33.73
C GLU A 73 21.67 -18.97 -34.79
N LEU A 74 20.95 -17.86 -34.94
CA LEU A 74 21.35 -16.80 -35.87
C LEU A 74 22.61 -16.08 -35.39
N ALA A 75 22.73 -15.79 -34.09
CA ALA A 75 23.91 -15.15 -33.53
C ALA A 75 25.18 -16.01 -33.65
N GLU A 76 25.07 -17.34 -33.50
CA GLU A 76 26.17 -18.27 -33.71
C GLU A 76 26.63 -18.26 -35.17
N LYS A 77 25.70 -18.33 -36.14
CA LYS A 77 26.01 -18.24 -37.58
C LYS A 77 26.75 -16.95 -37.96
N LEU A 78 26.42 -15.87 -37.27
CA LEU A 78 27.03 -14.55 -37.47
C LEU A 78 28.29 -14.31 -36.62
N ASN A 79 28.68 -15.26 -35.78
CA ASN A 79 29.72 -15.10 -34.76
C ASN A 79 29.51 -13.85 -33.87
N TYR A 80 28.22 -13.46 -33.63
CA TYR A 80 27.85 -12.28 -32.88
C TYR A 80 27.83 -12.58 -31.39
N LYS A 81 28.98 -12.45 -30.70
CA LYS A 81 29.19 -12.84 -29.30
C LYS A 81 28.20 -12.22 -28.34
N LYS A 82 27.83 -10.93 -28.52
CA LYS A 82 26.86 -10.26 -27.68
C LYS A 82 25.46 -10.86 -27.81
N GLY A 83 25.05 -11.17 -29.04
CA GLY A 83 23.79 -11.84 -29.33
C GLY A 83 23.71 -13.24 -28.72
N ILE A 84 24.84 -14.02 -28.85
CA ILE A 84 24.95 -15.37 -28.24
C ILE A 84 24.78 -15.28 -26.71
N ALA A 85 25.51 -14.37 -26.04
CA ALA A 85 25.41 -14.21 -24.58
C ALA A 85 23.98 -13.80 -24.13
N GLU A 86 23.36 -12.87 -24.86
CA GLU A 86 21.99 -12.42 -24.53
C GLU A 86 20.96 -13.54 -24.73
N SER A 87 21.05 -14.32 -25.82
CA SER A 87 20.16 -15.46 -26.08
C SER A 87 20.31 -16.54 -25.01
N MET A 88 21.54 -16.89 -24.59
CA MET A 88 21.80 -17.84 -23.52
C MET A 88 21.20 -17.36 -22.20
N TRP A 89 21.38 -16.08 -21.83
CA TRP A 89 20.74 -15.51 -20.63
C TRP A 89 19.21 -15.61 -20.70
N LEU A 90 18.59 -15.31 -21.85
CA LEU A 90 17.15 -15.39 -22.06
C LEU A 90 16.62 -16.84 -22.01
N LEU A 91 17.37 -17.79 -22.56
CA LEU A 91 17.08 -19.22 -22.43
C LEU A 91 17.07 -19.63 -20.93
N GLY A 92 18.06 -19.16 -20.16
CA GLY A 92 18.09 -19.38 -18.73
C GLY A 92 16.87 -18.79 -18.00
N LEU A 93 16.47 -17.54 -18.31
CA LEU A 93 15.29 -16.91 -17.73
C LEU A 93 13.99 -17.66 -18.09
N ALA A 94 13.83 -18.06 -19.35
CA ALA A 94 12.65 -18.75 -19.83
C ALA A 94 12.55 -20.17 -19.29
N THR A 95 13.68 -20.89 -19.15
CA THR A 95 13.76 -22.22 -18.53
C THR A 95 13.44 -22.12 -17.04
N GLY A 96 14.05 -21.18 -16.31
CA GLY A 96 13.73 -20.79 -14.94
C GLY A 96 13.44 -21.96 -14.01
N LYS A 97 12.31 -21.90 -13.29
CA LYS A 97 11.90 -22.90 -12.30
C LYS A 97 11.53 -24.27 -12.87
N SER A 98 11.27 -24.40 -14.17
CA SER A 98 10.93 -25.71 -14.77
C SER A 98 12.15 -26.66 -14.78
N ASN A 99 13.36 -26.11 -14.92
CA ASN A 99 14.62 -26.85 -14.77
C ASN A 99 15.70 -25.87 -14.32
N SER A 100 15.82 -25.67 -13.01
CA SER A 100 16.73 -24.67 -12.43
C SER A 100 18.19 -24.95 -12.74
N HIS A 101 18.63 -26.21 -12.79
CA HIS A 101 20.03 -26.56 -13.12
C HIS A 101 20.37 -26.19 -14.57
N LEU A 102 19.49 -26.53 -15.50
CA LEU A 102 19.70 -26.15 -16.92
C LEU A 102 19.67 -24.62 -17.09
N ALA A 103 18.80 -23.93 -16.36
CA ALA A 103 18.74 -22.47 -16.36
C ALA A 103 20.06 -21.84 -15.86
N ILE A 104 20.63 -22.38 -14.78
CA ILE A 104 21.94 -21.99 -14.26
C ILE A 104 23.02 -22.17 -15.33
N ASP A 105 23.08 -23.37 -15.98
CA ASP A 105 24.05 -23.65 -17.02
C ASP A 105 23.99 -22.64 -18.16
N TYR A 106 22.80 -22.29 -18.64
CA TYR A 106 22.65 -21.28 -19.68
C TYR A 106 23.17 -19.91 -19.23
N VAL A 107 22.81 -19.46 -18.01
CA VAL A 107 23.25 -18.13 -17.56
C VAL A 107 24.74 -18.11 -17.23
N VAL A 108 25.32 -19.19 -16.69
CA VAL A 108 26.77 -19.32 -16.50
C VAL A 108 27.53 -19.21 -17.86
N LYS A 109 27.03 -19.86 -18.91
CA LYS A 109 27.59 -19.69 -20.26
C LYS A 109 27.51 -18.25 -20.75
N ALA A 110 26.34 -17.58 -20.52
CA ALA A 110 26.17 -16.18 -20.87
C ALA A 110 27.17 -15.26 -20.15
N VAL A 111 27.38 -15.48 -18.84
CA VAL A 111 28.37 -14.74 -18.04
C VAL A 111 29.77 -14.94 -18.60
N LYS A 112 30.21 -16.19 -18.83
CA LYS A 112 31.54 -16.49 -19.37
C LYS A 112 31.79 -15.81 -20.74
N ILE A 113 30.80 -15.83 -21.64
CA ILE A 113 30.92 -15.15 -22.93
C ILE A 113 31.02 -13.63 -22.75
N ALA A 114 30.23 -13.06 -21.84
CA ALA A 114 30.22 -11.63 -21.56
C ALA A 114 31.54 -11.16 -20.91
N GLU A 115 32.11 -11.94 -19.98
CA GLU A 115 33.42 -11.68 -19.37
C GLU A 115 34.53 -11.76 -20.37
N ALA A 116 34.60 -12.83 -21.19
CA ALA A 116 35.63 -13.02 -22.23
C ALA A 116 35.65 -11.91 -23.29
N ASN A 117 34.50 -11.23 -23.47
CA ASN A 117 34.37 -10.14 -24.45
C ASN A 117 34.25 -8.75 -23.81
N SER A 118 34.49 -8.63 -22.51
CA SER A 118 34.45 -7.37 -21.75
C SER A 118 33.09 -6.63 -21.82
N PHE A 119 31.97 -7.35 -21.94
CA PHE A 119 30.63 -6.79 -21.94
C PHE A 119 30.16 -6.50 -20.49
N LYS A 120 30.84 -5.58 -19.80
CA LYS A 120 30.66 -5.33 -18.35
C LYS A 120 29.21 -5.14 -17.93
N SER A 121 28.40 -4.36 -18.67
CA SER A 121 26.97 -4.17 -18.36
C SER A 121 26.16 -5.46 -18.44
N SER A 122 26.49 -6.33 -19.45
CA SER A 122 25.86 -7.65 -19.56
C SER A 122 26.29 -8.57 -18.43
N VAL A 123 27.56 -8.54 -18.02
CA VAL A 123 28.08 -9.30 -16.86
C VAL A 123 27.27 -8.96 -15.61
N ALA A 124 27.12 -7.68 -15.28
CA ALA A 124 26.34 -7.23 -14.11
C ALA A 124 24.89 -7.73 -14.17
N LYS A 125 24.24 -7.58 -15.31
CA LYS A 125 22.85 -8.03 -15.54
C LYS A 125 22.69 -9.54 -15.40
N TYR A 126 23.60 -10.32 -15.98
CA TYR A 126 23.52 -11.79 -15.99
C TYR A 126 23.85 -12.36 -14.62
N LEU A 127 24.87 -11.86 -13.93
CA LEU A 127 25.19 -12.24 -12.55
C LEU A 127 24.03 -11.99 -11.58
N SER A 128 23.36 -10.84 -11.71
CA SER A 128 22.16 -10.55 -10.90
C SER A 128 21.02 -11.55 -11.15
N SER A 129 20.90 -12.09 -12.36
CA SER A 129 19.92 -13.13 -12.69
C SER A 129 20.36 -14.50 -12.21
N LEU A 130 21.66 -14.81 -12.34
CA LEU A 130 22.28 -16.06 -11.88
C LEU A 130 22.13 -16.21 -10.34
N ALA A 131 22.31 -15.12 -9.62
CA ALA A 131 22.08 -15.10 -8.18
C ALA A 131 20.67 -15.55 -7.79
N LEU A 132 19.64 -15.10 -8.52
CA LEU A 132 18.26 -15.54 -8.28
C LEU A 132 18.02 -17.01 -8.63
N LEU A 133 18.72 -17.54 -9.63
CA LEU A 133 18.65 -18.95 -10.00
C LEU A 133 19.34 -19.82 -8.93
N TYR A 134 20.53 -19.44 -8.45
CA TYR A 134 21.19 -20.14 -7.33
C TYR A 134 20.30 -20.13 -6.09
N LYS A 135 19.66 -19.01 -5.76
CA LYS A 135 18.68 -18.96 -4.67
C LYS A 135 17.52 -19.95 -4.88
N SER A 136 17.08 -20.16 -6.11
CA SER A 136 15.97 -21.09 -6.41
C SER A 136 16.31 -22.57 -6.22
N VAL A 137 17.59 -22.90 -6.00
CA VAL A 137 18.11 -24.24 -5.69
C VAL A 137 18.80 -24.27 -4.33
N ASP A 138 18.47 -23.30 -3.48
CA ASP A 138 18.97 -23.16 -2.10
C ASP A 138 20.50 -23.04 -1.96
N ASP A 139 21.18 -22.64 -3.05
CA ASP A 139 22.61 -22.33 -3.05
C ASP A 139 22.86 -20.87 -2.69
N SER A 140 22.68 -20.57 -1.39
CA SER A 140 22.79 -19.20 -0.86
C SER A 140 24.22 -18.63 -1.00
N ASN A 141 25.26 -19.48 -0.99
CA ASN A 141 26.64 -19.02 -1.10
C ASN A 141 26.94 -18.48 -2.52
N ASN A 142 26.63 -19.26 -3.53
CA ASN A 142 26.81 -18.83 -4.92
C ASN A 142 25.86 -17.70 -5.28
N ALA A 143 24.65 -17.66 -4.74
CA ALA A 143 23.73 -16.53 -4.91
C ALA A 143 24.34 -15.23 -4.38
N LEU A 144 24.88 -15.23 -3.17
CA LEU A 144 25.51 -14.06 -2.56
C LEU A 144 26.75 -13.60 -3.35
N ASP A 145 27.63 -14.52 -3.73
CA ASP A 145 28.81 -14.20 -4.55
C ASP A 145 28.41 -13.52 -5.87
N CYS A 146 27.41 -14.07 -6.56
CA CYS A 146 26.91 -13.50 -7.80
C CYS A 146 26.30 -12.09 -7.60
N PHE A 147 25.57 -11.84 -6.49
CA PHE A 147 25.08 -10.50 -6.19
C PHE A 147 26.21 -9.50 -5.98
N ILE A 148 27.23 -9.87 -5.19
CA ILE A 148 28.38 -9.01 -4.89
C ILE A 148 29.12 -8.68 -6.18
N LYS A 149 29.45 -9.68 -7.02
CA LYS A 149 30.11 -9.49 -8.30
C LYS A 149 29.28 -8.63 -9.29
N SER A 150 27.96 -8.81 -9.28
CA SER A 150 27.05 -8.00 -10.09
C SER A 150 27.11 -6.51 -9.70
N ILE A 151 27.11 -6.23 -8.39
CA ILE A 151 27.22 -4.86 -7.88
C ILE A 151 28.58 -4.26 -8.27
N GLN A 152 29.67 -4.99 -8.03
CA GLN A 152 31.02 -4.54 -8.40
C GLN A 152 31.13 -4.22 -9.89
N ALA A 153 30.65 -5.13 -10.75
CA ALA A 153 30.68 -4.94 -12.20
C ALA A 153 29.85 -3.72 -12.67
N SER A 154 28.72 -3.44 -12.01
CA SER A 154 27.92 -2.24 -12.33
C SER A 154 28.52 -0.95 -11.79
N GLU A 155 29.13 -0.97 -10.60
CA GLU A 155 29.84 0.18 -10.03
C GLU A 155 31.07 0.57 -10.85
N GLU A 156 31.87 -0.40 -11.35
CA GLU A 156 33.02 -0.15 -12.22
C GLU A 156 32.69 0.66 -13.48
N ILE A 157 31.49 0.49 -14.02
CA ILE A 157 31.02 1.23 -15.22
C ILE A 157 30.07 2.38 -14.86
N ASN A 158 29.93 2.71 -13.57
CA ASN A 158 29.00 3.72 -13.05
C ASN A 158 27.53 3.49 -13.49
N ASP A 159 27.12 2.23 -13.68
CA ASP A 159 25.74 1.87 -14.01
C ASP A 159 24.88 1.85 -12.73
N GLN A 160 24.52 3.05 -12.26
CA GLN A 160 23.75 3.24 -11.05
C GLN A 160 22.39 2.52 -11.07
N LEU A 161 21.78 2.40 -12.26
CA LEU A 161 20.48 1.72 -12.39
C LEU A 161 20.60 0.21 -12.09
N ASN A 162 21.58 -0.47 -12.69
CA ASN A 162 21.81 -1.89 -12.40
C ASN A 162 22.29 -2.13 -10.97
N THR A 163 23.12 -1.22 -10.44
CA THR A 163 23.51 -1.23 -9.02
C THR A 163 22.28 -1.20 -8.12
N ALA A 164 21.35 -0.26 -8.32
CA ALA A 164 20.13 -0.15 -7.53
C ALA A 164 19.23 -1.38 -7.67
N LYS A 165 19.05 -1.89 -8.89
CA LYS A 165 18.29 -3.13 -9.15
C LYS A 165 18.87 -4.33 -8.40
N THR A 166 20.20 -4.48 -8.42
CA THR A 166 20.88 -5.60 -7.78
C THR A 166 20.87 -5.45 -6.26
N LEU A 167 21.07 -4.23 -5.71
CA LEU A 167 20.92 -3.95 -4.28
C LEU A 167 19.50 -4.28 -3.78
N HIS A 168 18.46 -3.93 -4.54
CA HIS A 168 17.09 -4.31 -4.19
C HIS A 168 16.94 -5.84 -4.10
N LYS A 169 17.44 -6.59 -5.09
CA LYS A 169 17.39 -8.07 -5.09
C LYS A 169 18.23 -8.67 -3.97
N LEU A 170 19.42 -8.14 -3.70
CA LEU A 170 20.27 -8.56 -2.58
C LEU A 170 19.60 -8.27 -1.22
N GLY A 171 18.91 -7.14 -1.11
CA GLY A 171 18.08 -6.83 0.06
C GLY A 171 16.96 -7.86 0.26
N GLN A 172 16.29 -8.27 -0.82
CA GLN A 172 15.31 -9.37 -0.78
C GLN A 172 15.91 -10.72 -0.40
N PHE A 173 17.12 -11.00 -0.88
CA PHE A 173 17.86 -12.19 -0.52
C PHE A 173 18.14 -12.23 0.98
N TYR A 174 18.78 -11.18 1.54
CA TYR A 174 19.06 -11.10 2.97
C TYR A 174 17.78 -11.14 3.84
N ASN A 175 16.70 -10.53 3.38
CA ASN A 175 15.40 -10.59 4.07
C ASN A 175 14.84 -12.03 4.10
N GLY A 176 14.99 -12.78 2.99
CA GLY A 176 14.58 -14.18 2.92
C GLY A 176 15.38 -15.10 3.84
N GLU A 177 16.69 -14.80 3.99
CA GLU A 177 17.61 -15.51 4.91
C GLU A 177 17.45 -15.06 6.37
N GLY A 178 16.58 -14.07 6.66
CA GLY A 178 16.43 -13.54 8.02
C GLY A 178 17.55 -12.60 8.48
N ILE A 179 18.49 -12.22 7.60
CA ILE A 179 19.64 -11.38 7.93
C ILE A 179 19.22 -9.89 7.81
N TYR A 180 18.38 -9.44 8.73
CA TYR A 180 17.67 -8.16 8.61
C TYR A 180 18.58 -6.94 8.62
N ASP A 181 19.66 -6.90 9.39
CA ASP A 181 20.56 -5.74 9.43
C ASP A 181 21.27 -5.51 8.09
N LYS A 182 21.76 -6.59 7.46
CA LYS A 182 22.32 -6.49 6.11
C LYS A 182 21.25 -6.12 5.07
N SER A 183 20.05 -6.66 5.22
CA SER A 183 18.93 -6.35 4.35
C SER A 183 18.56 -4.87 4.42
N ILE A 184 18.40 -4.32 5.62
CA ILE A 184 18.10 -2.89 5.85
C ILE A 184 19.17 -2.01 5.20
N THR A 185 20.44 -2.28 5.51
CA THR A 185 21.57 -1.51 4.96
C THR A 185 21.58 -1.56 3.44
N THR A 186 21.33 -2.72 2.86
CA THR A 186 21.31 -2.94 1.41
C THR A 186 20.13 -2.22 0.75
N TYR A 187 18.93 -2.32 1.32
CA TYR A 187 17.76 -1.59 0.83
C TYR A 187 17.94 -0.09 0.91
N LEU A 188 18.52 0.45 2.00
CA LEU A 188 18.77 1.89 2.14
C LEU A 188 19.76 2.39 1.08
N LYS A 189 20.82 1.62 0.76
CA LYS A 189 21.73 1.95 -0.35
C LYS A 189 20.99 1.98 -1.69
N GLY A 190 20.20 0.93 -1.98
CA GLY A 190 19.40 0.84 -3.20
C GLY A 190 18.35 1.95 -3.31
N LEU A 191 17.69 2.28 -2.20
CA LEU A 191 16.70 3.35 -2.10
C LEU A 191 17.31 4.71 -2.46
N LYS A 192 18.45 5.04 -1.84
CA LYS A 192 19.17 6.31 -2.10
C LYS A 192 19.50 6.51 -3.58
N ILE A 193 19.93 5.43 -4.26
CA ILE A 193 20.23 5.48 -5.68
C ILE A 193 18.94 5.62 -6.50
N ALA A 194 17.90 4.84 -6.16
CA ALA A 194 16.62 4.86 -6.86
C ALA A 194 15.92 6.23 -6.77
N GLU A 195 15.95 6.87 -5.60
CA GLU A 195 15.44 8.24 -5.41
C GLU A 195 16.19 9.25 -6.28
N LYS A 196 17.53 9.16 -6.35
CA LYS A 196 18.36 10.03 -7.20
C LYS A 196 18.06 9.88 -8.69
N LEU A 197 17.74 8.65 -9.13
CA LEU A 197 17.44 8.33 -10.52
C LEU A 197 15.94 8.48 -10.88
N ASP A 198 15.09 8.81 -9.90
CA ASP A 198 13.61 8.80 -10.02
C ASP A 198 13.03 7.45 -10.44
N GLU A 199 13.70 6.34 -10.09
CA GLU A 199 13.30 4.97 -10.42
C GLU A 199 12.25 4.42 -9.46
N LYS A 200 11.01 4.83 -9.67
CA LYS A 200 9.86 4.54 -8.78
C LYS A 200 9.62 3.05 -8.53
N GLY A 201 9.96 2.17 -9.47
CA GLY A 201 9.83 0.72 -9.29
C GLY A 201 10.79 0.16 -8.24
N ILE A 202 12.05 0.59 -8.27
CA ILE A 202 13.09 0.16 -7.32
C ILE A 202 12.85 0.82 -5.97
N GLU A 203 12.52 2.11 -5.96
CA GLU A 203 12.15 2.87 -4.76
C GLU A 203 11.02 2.14 -4.01
N PHE A 204 9.93 1.81 -4.69
CA PHE A 204 8.83 1.04 -4.13
C PHE A 204 9.29 -0.31 -3.54
N GLY A 205 10.11 -1.06 -4.28
CA GLY A 205 10.61 -2.36 -3.83
C GLY A 205 11.44 -2.27 -2.55
N CYS A 206 12.36 -1.30 -2.47
CA CYS A 206 13.20 -1.06 -1.30
C CYS A 206 12.36 -0.62 -0.09
N LEU A 207 11.45 0.34 -0.27
CA LEU A 207 10.56 0.81 0.77
C LEU A 207 9.66 -0.30 1.31
N ASN A 208 9.11 -1.13 0.43
CA ASN A 208 8.29 -2.27 0.84
C ASN A 208 9.09 -3.29 1.64
N GLY A 209 10.33 -3.60 1.23
CA GLY A 209 11.24 -4.47 1.97
C GLY A 209 11.59 -3.92 3.36
N LEU A 210 11.93 -2.64 3.45
CA LEU A 210 12.19 -1.96 4.73
C LEU A 210 10.96 -1.98 5.64
N GLY A 211 9.78 -1.68 5.09
CA GLY A 211 8.53 -1.74 5.84
C GLY A 211 8.24 -3.12 6.42
N MET A 212 8.47 -4.18 5.65
CA MET A 212 8.30 -5.56 6.12
C MET A 212 9.25 -5.91 7.26
N ILE A 213 10.54 -5.58 7.14
CA ILE A 213 11.53 -5.88 8.18
C ILE A 213 11.20 -5.12 9.47
N HIS A 214 10.88 -3.84 9.38
CA HIS A 214 10.48 -3.06 10.56
C HIS A 214 9.20 -3.60 11.21
N ALA A 215 8.25 -4.11 10.41
CA ALA A 215 7.08 -4.80 10.97
C ALA A 215 7.46 -6.05 11.75
N TYR A 216 8.39 -6.88 11.23
CA TYR A 216 8.88 -8.07 11.94
C TYR A 216 9.62 -7.76 13.23
N GLN A 217 10.32 -6.62 13.27
CA GLN A 217 10.99 -6.10 14.45
C GLN A 217 10.06 -5.36 15.43
N GLY A 218 8.75 -5.36 15.20
CA GLY A 218 7.77 -4.62 16.03
C GLY A 218 7.87 -3.10 15.94
N LYS A 219 8.64 -2.57 15.00
CA LYS A 219 8.82 -1.14 14.76
C LYS A 219 7.69 -0.60 13.88
N TYR A 220 6.44 -0.72 14.35
CA TYR A 220 5.24 -0.44 13.55
C TYR A 220 5.14 0.99 13.02
N PRO A 221 5.53 2.06 13.77
CA PRO A 221 5.52 3.40 13.20
C PRO A 221 6.41 3.53 11.96
N GLN A 222 7.63 2.97 12.00
CA GLN A 222 8.55 3.00 10.86
C GLN A 222 8.02 2.16 9.70
N ALA A 223 7.49 0.98 9.99
CA ALA A 223 6.86 0.13 8.97
C ALA A 223 5.72 0.85 8.26
N LEU A 224 4.86 1.53 9.02
CA LEU A 224 3.74 2.29 8.49
C LEU A 224 4.20 3.45 7.58
N ASP A 225 5.24 4.19 7.99
CA ASP A 225 5.83 5.25 7.17
C ASP A 225 6.31 4.72 5.81
N TYR A 226 7.08 3.63 5.82
CA TYR A 226 7.56 3.02 4.58
C TYR A 226 6.40 2.53 3.69
N PHE A 227 5.38 1.89 4.24
CA PHE A 227 4.23 1.42 3.46
C PHE A 227 3.36 2.58 2.94
N GLN A 228 3.24 3.68 3.68
CA GLN A 228 2.56 4.88 3.20
C GLN A 228 3.33 5.55 2.04
N ARG A 229 4.67 5.57 2.10
CA ARG A 229 5.51 6.02 0.97
C ARG A 229 5.32 5.11 -0.25
N CYS A 230 5.29 3.79 -0.07
CA CYS A 230 4.95 2.83 -1.13
C CYS A 230 3.61 3.14 -1.77
N LEU A 231 2.58 3.36 -0.94
CA LEU A 231 1.23 3.63 -1.41
C LEU A 231 1.18 4.95 -2.21
N ARG A 232 1.87 6.00 -1.74
CA ARG A 232 1.99 7.28 -2.47
C ARG A 232 2.58 7.12 -3.87
N ILE A 233 3.69 6.39 -4.00
CA ILE A 233 4.33 6.13 -5.30
C ILE A 233 3.32 5.52 -6.27
N LYS A 234 2.54 4.54 -5.82
CA LYS A 234 1.59 3.80 -6.66
C LYS A 234 0.29 4.56 -6.94
N GLU A 235 -0.17 5.37 -6.01
CA GLU A 235 -1.32 6.27 -6.22
C GLU A 235 -0.98 7.36 -7.26
N ILE A 236 0.21 7.95 -7.21
CA ILE A 236 0.67 8.96 -8.17
C ILE A 236 0.81 8.34 -9.59
N SER A 237 1.37 7.15 -9.71
CA SER A 237 1.53 6.46 -10.99
C SER A 237 0.24 5.81 -11.50
N ASN A 238 -0.87 5.90 -10.76
CA ASN A 238 -2.14 5.19 -11.03
C ASN A 238 -1.96 3.68 -11.26
N ASP A 239 -0.92 3.09 -10.65
CA ASP A 239 -0.63 1.65 -10.71
C ASP A 239 -1.49 0.89 -9.70
N ARG A 240 -2.69 0.50 -10.13
CA ARG A 240 -3.65 -0.25 -9.30
C ARG A 240 -3.09 -1.59 -8.81
N ALA A 241 -2.31 -2.26 -9.64
CA ALA A 241 -1.72 -3.55 -9.27
C ALA A 241 -0.65 -3.41 -8.17
N GLY A 242 0.15 -2.35 -8.21
CA GLY A 242 1.16 -2.04 -7.20
C GLY A 242 0.56 -1.46 -5.92
N THR A 243 -0.56 -0.75 -6.01
CA THR A 243 -1.29 -0.20 -4.86
C THR A 243 -1.73 -1.29 -3.87
N PHE A 244 -2.03 -2.49 -4.36
CA PHE A 244 -2.42 -3.63 -3.53
C PHE A 244 -1.43 -3.91 -2.38
N SER A 245 -0.13 -3.99 -2.67
CA SER A 245 0.87 -4.35 -1.65
C SER A 245 0.93 -3.33 -0.51
N GLY A 246 0.92 -2.04 -0.84
CA GLY A 246 0.91 -0.97 0.16
C GLY A 246 -0.33 -1.02 1.05
N VAL A 247 -1.51 -1.15 0.43
CA VAL A 247 -2.80 -1.22 1.14
C VAL A 247 -2.87 -2.45 2.04
N ASN A 248 -2.49 -3.63 1.51
CA ASN A 248 -2.50 -4.88 2.27
C ASN A 248 -1.53 -4.84 3.46
N ASN A 249 -0.33 -4.32 3.26
CA ASN A 249 0.69 -4.25 4.31
C ASN A 249 0.32 -3.24 5.42
N ILE A 250 -0.32 -2.13 5.08
CA ILE A 250 -0.90 -1.22 6.08
C ILE A 250 -1.99 -1.94 6.88
N GLY A 251 -2.85 -2.72 6.23
CA GLY A 251 -3.84 -3.58 6.89
C GLY A 251 -3.19 -4.55 7.88
N ASN A 252 -2.06 -5.17 7.51
CA ASN A 252 -1.30 -6.06 8.41
C ASN A 252 -0.77 -5.31 9.65
N ILE A 253 -0.28 -4.07 9.51
CA ILE A 253 0.14 -3.27 10.67
C ILE A 253 -1.04 -3.01 11.62
N TYR A 254 -2.22 -2.64 11.10
CA TYR A 254 -3.39 -2.45 11.96
C TYR A 254 -3.88 -3.74 12.61
N MET A 255 -3.74 -4.86 11.92
CA MET A 255 -4.02 -6.18 12.50
C MET A 255 -3.11 -6.48 13.69
N LEU A 256 -1.79 -6.22 13.56
CA LEU A 256 -0.79 -6.39 14.63
C LEU A 256 -1.07 -5.44 15.81
N LEU A 257 -1.53 -4.22 15.53
CA LEU A 257 -1.95 -3.25 16.53
C LEU A 257 -3.33 -3.55 17.15
N SER A 258 -3.98 -4.64 16.72
CA SER A 258 -5.35 -4.99 17.14
C SER A 258 -6.41 -3.93 16.79
N ASP A 259 -6.11 -3.02 15.86
CA ASP A 259 -7.09 -2.09 15.29
C ASP A 259 -7.86 -2.79 14.16
N PHE A 260 -8.74 -3.72 14.56
CA PHE A 260 -9.49 -4.56 13.62
C PHE A 260 -10.40 -3.78 12.66
N PRO A 261 -11.04 -2.66 13.06
CA PRO A 261 -11.82 -1.84 12.12
C PRO A 261 -10.97 -1.31 10.97
N LYS A 262 -9.79 -0.75 11.25
CA LYS A 262 -8.90 -0.26 10.20
C LYS A 262 -8.30 -1.38 9.38
N ALA A 263 -7.87 -2.48 10.01
CA ALA A 263 -7.39 -3.66 9.29
C ALA A 263 -8.42 -4.15 8.27
N PHE A 264 -9.69 -4.25 8.68
CA PHE A 264 -10.78 -4.67 7.83
C PHE A 264 -11.03 -3.72 6.64
N ASP A 265 -11.00 -2.41 6.87
CA ASP A 265 -11.13 -1.39 5.81
C ASP A 265 -10.00 -1.53 4.76
N TYR A 266 -8.75 -1.61 5.23
CA TYR A 266 -7.60 -1.77 4.33
C TYR A 266 -7.63 -3.10 3.57
N TYR A 267 -8.00 -4.21 4.19
CA TYR A 267 -8.14 -5.50 3.50
C TYR A 267 -9.32 -5.51 2.52
N GLY A 268 -10.42 -4.82 2.83
CA GLY A 268 -11.53 -4.62 1.90
C GLY A 268 -11.11 -3.88 0.64
N ARG A 269 -10.35 -2.79 0.80
CA ARG A 269 -9.74 -2.05 -0.32
C ARG A 269 -8.75 -2.91 -1.11
N ALA A 270 -7.93 -3.71 -0.43
CA ALA A 270 -7.02 -4.64 -1.09
C ALA A 270 -7.79 -5.71 -1.90
N LEU A 271 -8.88 -6.25 -1.37
CA LEU A 271 -9.73 -7.22 -2.06
C LEU A 271 -10.37 -6.62 -3.32
N GLN A 272 -10.84 -5.38 -3.24
CA GLN A 272 -11.35 -4.68 -4.42
C GLN A 272 -10.28 -4.58 -5.51
N LEU A 273 -9.06 -4.16 -5.17
CA LEU A 273 -7.94 -4.07 -6.12
C LEU A 273 -7.56 -5.45 -6.71
N ALA A 274 -7.58 -6.49 -5.89
CA ALA A 274 -7.31 -7.87 -6.33
C ALA A 274 -8.37 -8.37 -7.32
N ASN A 275 -9.65 -8.08 -7.07
CA ASN A 275 -10.76 -8.46 -7.95
C ASN A 275 -10.73 -7.68 -9.28
N GLU A 276 -10.46 -6.38 -9.24
CA GLU A 276 -10.31 -5.54 -10.43
C GLU A 276 -9.16 -6.03 -11.33
N SER A 277 -8.05 -6.48 -10.72
CA SER A 277 -6.90 -7.03 -11.46
C SER A 277 -7.08 -8.51 -11.87
N LYS A 278 -8.14 -9.18 -11.41
CA LYS A 278 -8.38 -10.63 -11.55
C LYS A 278 -7.21 -11.49 -11.07
N ASP A 279 -6.47 -11.02 -10.08
CA ASP A 279 -5.30 -11.68 -9.52
C ASP A 279 -5.73 -12.65 -8.41
N LYS A 280 -5.82 -13.94 -8.74
CA LYS A 280 -6.26 -14.99 -7.81
C LYS A 280 -5.39 -15.11 -6.57
N LYS A 281 -4.05 -14.92 -6.71
CA LYS A 281 -3.14 -14.96 -5.56
C LYS A 281 -3.46 -13.84 -4.57
N LYS A 282 -3.59 -12.61 -5.06
CA LYS A 282 -3.96 -11.46 -4.23
C LYS A 282 -5.34 -11.63 -3.58
N THR A 283 -6.30 -12.19 -4.33
CA THR A 283 -7.64 -12.48 -3.80
C THR A 283 -7.58 -13.49 -2.65
N ALA A 284 -6.78 -14.57 -2.78
CA ALA A 284 -6.59 -15.55 -1.70
C ALA A 284 -5.97 -14.92 -0.45
N ILE A 285 -4.94 -14.09 -0.62
CA ILE A 285 -4.31 -13.34 0.49
C ILE A 285 -5.35 -12.47 1.21
N CYS A 286 -6.18 -11.73 0.46
CA CYS A 286 -7.22 -10.89 1.08
C CYS A 286 -8.24 -11.71 1.86
N TYR A 287 -8.70 -12.84 1.31
CA TYR A 287 -9.62 -13.69 2.05
C TYR A 287 -8.99 -14.24 3.33
N ALA A 288 -7.73 -14.69 3.29
CA ALA A 288 -7.02 -15.11 4.49
C ALA A 288 -6.93 -13.99 5.54
N ASN A 289 -6.59 -12.77 5.12
CA ASN A 289 -6.45 -11.62 6.01
C ASN A 289 -7.81 -11.16 6.59
N ILE A 290 -8.87 -11.10 5.78
CA ILE A 290 -10.22 -10.80 6.26
C ILE A 290 -10.69 -11.89 7.24
N GLY A 291 -10.45 -13.16 6.90
CA GLY A 291 -10.73 -14.29 7.78
C GLY A 291 -10.03 -14.17 9.12
N SER A 292 -8.76 -13.71 9.15
CA SER A 292 -8.00 -13.50 10.38
C SER A 292 -8.62 -12.41 11.28
N VAL A 293 -9.19 -11.35 10.69
CA VAL A 293 -9.93 -10.33 11.45
C VAL A 293 -11.18 -10.92 12.10
N TYR A 294 -11.96 -11.72 11.36
CA TYR A 294 -13.12 -12.41 11.92
C TYR A 294 -12.73 -13.41 13.00
N MET A 295 -11.65 -14.17 12.81
CA MET A 295 -11.11 -15.08 13.81
C MET A 295 -10.75 -14.37 15.13
N LYS A 296 -10.10 -13.20 15.06
CA LYS A 296 -9.77 -12.40 16.26
C LYS A 296 -11.03 -11.90 16.97
N LYS A 297 -12.11 -11.65 16.23
CA LYS A 297 -13.45 -11.33 16.77
C LYS A 297 -14.23 -12.57 17.23
N LYS A 298 -13.67 -13.77 17.11
CA LYS A 298 -14.33 -15.06 17.38
C LYS A 298 -15.60 -15.27 16.56
N ASP A 299 -15.66 -14.70 15.37
CA ASP A 299 -16.78 -14.84 14.43
C ASP A 299 -16.51 -16.02 13.49
N LEU A 300 -17.46 -16.95 13.40
CA LEU A 300 -17.38 -18.17 12.58
C LEU A 300 -17.32 -17.88 11.06
N LYS A 301 -17.65 -16.66 10.63
CA LYS A 301 -17.40 -16.21 9.26
C LYS A 301 -15.93 -16.35 8.83
N SER A 302 -15.01 -16.42 9.81
CA SER A 302 -13.60 -16.71 9.53
C SER A 302 -13.40 -17.99 8.75
N LEU A 303 -14.17 -19.06 9.04
CA LEU A 303 -14.09 -20.35 8.35
C LEU A 303 -14.45 -20.26 6.86
N ASP A 304 -15.46 -19.49 6.53
CA ASP A 304 -15.89 -19.23 5.14
C ASP A 304 -14.77 -18.55 4.34
N TYR A 305 -14.15 -17.50 4.93
CA TYR A 305 -13.07 -16.77 4.30
C TYR A 305 -11.81 -17.62 4.16
N PHE A 306 -11.47 -18.42 5.18
CA PHE A 306 -10.35 -19.36 5.12
C PHE A 306 -10.59 -20.48 4.10
N GLY A 307 -11.82 -20.99 3.98
CA GLY A 307 -12.20 -21.95 2.95
C GLY A 307 -11.95 -21.40 1.53
N LYS A 308 -12.43 -20.20 1.24
CA LYS A 308 -12.20 -19.52 -0.04
C LYS A 308 -10.71 -19.28 -0.32
N ALA A 309 -9.97 -18.84 0.69
CA ALA A 309 -8.53 -18.62 0.56
C ALA A 309 -7.78 -19.92 0.27
N LEU A 310 -8.11 -21.01 0.98
CA LEU A 310 -7.50 -22.32 0.83
C LEU A 310 -7.75 -22.92 -0.55
N GLU A 311 -9.01 -22.91 -1.00
CA GLU A 311 -9.38 -23.41 -2.32
C GLU A 311 -8.57 -22.72 -3.42
N ILE A 312 -8.53 -21.39 -3.38
CA ILE A 312 -7.81 -20.62 -4.40
C ILE A 312 -6.30 -20.86 -4.31
N SER A 313 -5.70 -20.79 -3.11
CA SER A 313 -4.24 -20.91 -2.94
C SER A 313 -3.73 -22.30 -3.33
N GLN A 314 -4.45 -23.35 -2.98
CA GLN A 314 -4.12 -24.73 -3.40
C GLN A 314 -4.22 -24.90 -4.92
N LYS A 315 -5.29 -24.37 -5.54
CA LYS A 315 -5.49 -24.48 -7.00
C LYS A 315 -4.39 -23.78 -7.81
N ILE A 316 -3.81 -22.70 -7.28
CA ILE A 316 -2.73 -21.95 -7.96
C ILE A 316 -1.32 -22.33 -7.47
N GLY A 317 -1.20 -23.27 -6.52
CA GLY A 317 0.07 -23.66 -5.92
C GLY A 317 0.75 -22.56 -5.07
N ASP A 318 -0.05 -21.68 -4.41
CA ASP A 318 0.48 -20.64 -3.53
C ASP A 318 0.67 -21.18 -2.10
N TYR A 319 1.80 -21.82 -1.87
CA TYR A 319 2.12 -22.46 -0.59
C TYR A 319 2.13 -21.47 0.58
N GLN A 320 2.57 -20.24 0.38
CA GLN A 320 2.65 -19.26 1.46
C GLN A 320 1.26 -18.92 2.03
N THR A 321 0.28 -18.65 1.17
CA THR A 321 -1.09 -18.42 1.62
C THR A 321 -1.71 -19.68 2.22
N THR A 322 -1.44 -20.85 1.62
CA THR A 322 -1.94 -22.13 2.12
C THR A 322 -1.46 -22.42 3.54
N ILE A 323 -0.15 -22.27 3.80
CA ILE A 323 0.45 -22.43 5.14
C ILE A 323 -0.21 -21.46 6.14
N SER A 324 -0.33 -20.19 5.79
CA SER A 324 -0.96 -19.19 6.66
C SER A 324 -2.40 -19.56 7.00
N VAL A 325 -3.16 -20.04 6.03
CA VAL A 325 -4.55 -20.47 6.25
C VAL A 325 -4.62 -21.71 7.14
N TYR A 326 -3.72 -22.67 7.00
CA TYR A 326 -3.67 -23.82 7.91
C TYR A 326 -3.38 -23.39 9.36
N ILE A 327 -2.48 -22.42 9.57
CA ILE A 327 -2.22 -21.86 10.91
C ILE A 327 -3.51 -21.24 11.47
N TYR A 328 -4.21 -20.43 10.69
CA TYR A 328 -5.46 -19.78 11.13
C TYR A 328 -6.58 -20.78 11.41
N LEU A 329 -6.73 -21.82 10.58
CA LEU A 329 -7.70 -22.91 10.82
C LEU A 329 -7.36 -23.69 12.10
N GLY A 330 -6.06 -23.89 12.37
CA GLY A 330 -5.59 -24.43 13.65
C GLY A 330 -6.00 -23.55 14.83
N ASP A 331 -5.79 -22.22 14.70
CA ASP A 331 -6.17 -21.25 15.75
C ASP A 331 -7.68 -21.24 16.00
N VAL A 332 -8.52 -21.29 14.96
CA VAL A 332 -9.97 -21.41 15.11
C VAL A 332 -10.34 -22.71 15.79
N SER A 333 -9.67 -23.81 15.43
CA SER A 333 -9.90 -25.12 16.06
C SER A 333 -9.54 -25.12 17.55
N VAL A 334 -8.45 -24.43 17.95
CA VAL A 334 -8.13 -24.22 19.37
C VAL A 334 -9.21 -23.40 20.08
N GLN A 335 -9.70 -22.32 19.45
CA GLN A 335 -10.79 -21.52 20.03
C GLN A 335 -12.08 -22.33 20.24
N GLN A 336 -12.30 -23.35 19.41
CA GLN A 336 -13.43 -24.30 19.53
C GLN A 336 -13.14 -25.49 20.45
N ALA A 337 -11.98 -25.51 21.11
CA ALA A 337 -11.51 -26.63 21.94
C ALA A 337 -11.31 -27.96 21.15
N LYS A 338 -11.21 -27.93 19.82
CA LYS A 338 -10.99 -29.09 18.94
C LYS A 338 -9.48 -29.32 18.75
N LEU A 339 -8.79 -29.72 19.84
CA LEU A 339 -7.33 -29.77 19.87
C LEU A 339 -6.71 -30.77 18.88
N THR A 340 -7.36 -31.90 18.61
CA THR A 340 -6.90 -32.86 17.59
C THR A 340 -6.90 -32.25 16.21
N LEU A 341 -7.99 -31.61 15.83
CA LEU A 341 -8.11 -30.93 14.53
C LEU A 341 -7.13 -29.76 14.40
N ALA A 342 -6.91 -29.03 15.50
CA ALA A 342 -5.90 -27.97 15.53
C ALA A 342 -4.49 -28.52 15.26
N MET A 343 -4.15 -29.65 15.87
CA MET A 343 -2.87 -30.32 15.66
C MET A 343 -2.69 -30.77 14.21
N GLU A 344 -3.75 -31.34 13.59
CA GLU A 344 -3.72 -31.74 12.17
C GLU A 344 -3.42 -30.54 11.25
N TYR A 345 -4.06 -29.40 11.47
CA TYR A 345 -3.79 -28.19 10.68
C TYR A 345 -2.38 -27.66 10.88
N TYR A 346 -1.88 -27.62 12.12
CA TYR A 346 -0.52 -27.16 12.36
C TYR A 346 0.53 -28.13 11.81
N GLN A 347 0.28 -29.44 11.81
CA GLN A 347 1.15 -30.41 11.16
C GLN A 347 1.18 -30.26 9.63
N LYS A 348 0.03 -29.98 8.99
CA LYS A 348 -0.03 -29.65 7.55
C LYS A 348 0.78 -28.39 7.25
N ALA A 349 0.65 -27.35 8.08
CA ALA A 349 1.43 -26.14 7.95
C ALA A 349 2.93 -26.40 8.14
N LEU A 350 3.31 -27.21 9.13
CA LEU A 350 4.70 -27.58 9.43
C LEU A 350 5.33 -28.33 8.26
N MET A 351 4.67 -29.38 7.79
CA MET A 351 5.16 -30.21 6.69
C MET A 351 5.41 -29.35 5.44
N GLN A 352 4.44 -28.56 5.06
CA GLN A 352 4.54 -27.71 3.87
C GLN A 352 5.58 -26.59 4.02
N SER A 353 5.78 -26.06 5.25
CA SER A 353 6.82 -25.06 5.53
C SER A 353 8.23 -25.66 5.42
N VAL A 354 8.41 -26.91 5.85
CA VAL A 354 9.68 -27.64 5.72
C VAL A 354 9.93 -28.00 4.25
N GLU A 355 8.93 -28.50 3.52
CA GLU A 355 9.06 -28.85 2.10
C GLU A 355 9.41 -27.65 1.21
N THR A 356 8.96 -26.45 1.59
CA THR A 356 9.20 -25.21 0.82
C THR A 356 10.36 -24.40 1.35
N ASP A 357 11.12 -24.88 2.35
CA ASP A 357 12.16 -24.16 3.11
C ASP A 357 11.74 -22.76 3.56
N TRP A 358 10.44 -22.60 3.89
CA TRP A 358 9.96 -21.32 4.39
C TRP A 358 10.07 -21.27 5.91
N LYS A 359 11.22 -20.81 6.42
CA LYS A 359 11.59 -20.87 7.85
C LYS A 359 10.72 -19.95 8.75
N ARG A 360 10.28 -18.82 8.23
CA ARG A 360 9.60 -17.80 9.05
C ARG A 360 8.37 -18.34 9.81
N PRO A 361 7.41 -19.06 9.19
CA PRO A 361 6.25 -19.56 9.94
C PRO A 361 6.57 -20.67 10.93
N LEU A 362 7.74 -21.31 10.81
CA LEU A 362 8.13 -22.41 11.70
C LEU A 362 8.13 -22.00 13.17
N SER A 363 8.63 -20.80 13.48
CA SER A 363 8.59 -20.27 14.87
C SER A 363 7.16 -20.21 15.41
N GLU A 364 6.23 -19.65 14.63
CA GLU A 364 4.81 -19.56 15.01
C GLU A 364 4.20 -20.96 15.16
N ILE A 365 4.43 -21.84 14.18
CA ILE A 365 3.87 -23.21 14.17
C ILE A 365 4.34 -24.01 15.38
N TYR A 366 5.66 -24.02 15.68
CA TYR A 366 6.17 -24.71 16.85
C TYR A 366 5.60 -24.14 18.16
N ASN A 367 5.45 -22.83 18.25
CA ASN A 367 4.81 -22.21 19.42
C ASN A 367 3.34 -22.63 19.56
N LYS A 368 2.57 -22.70 18.45
CA LYS A 368 1.18 -23.17 18.44
C LYS A 368 1.06 -24.64 18.84
N ILE A 369 1.95 -25.51 18.32
CA ILE A 369 2.04 -26.93 18.71
C ILE A 369 2.36 -27.02 20.22
N GLY A 370 3.32 -26.23 20.70
CA GLY A 370 3.64 -26.14 22.12
C GLY A 370 2.43 -25.71 22.96
N THR A 371 1.58 -24.80 22.45
CA THR A 371 0.33 -24.40 23.12
C THR A 371 -0.64 -25.57 23.28
N ILE A 372 -0.82 -26.41 22.25
CA ILE A 372 -1.68 -27.59 22.35
C ILE A 372 -1.15 -28.55 23.42
N TYR A 373 0.16 -28.84 23.42
CA TYR A 373 0.77 -29.73 24.43
C TYR A 373 0.66 -29.16 25.85
N LEU A 374 0.78 -27.83 26.01
CA LEU A 374 0.54 -27.17 27.30
C LEU A 374 -0.91 -27.37 27.77
N MET A 375 -1.89 -27.22 26.87
CA MET A 375 -3.31 -27.46 27.17
C MET A 375 -3.56 -28.93 27.54
N GLN A 376 -2.81 -29.86 26.97
CA GLN A 376 -2.84 -31.30 27.30
C GLN A 376 -2.03 -31.65 28.55
N LYS A 377 -1.42 -30.64 29.22
CA LYS A 377 -0.53 -30.82 30.38
C LYS A 377 0.73 -31.65 30.08
N LYS A 378 1.15 -31.78 28.84
CA LYS A 378 2.39 -32.46 28.40
C LYS A 378 3.54 -31.45 28.37
N TYR A 379 3.97 -31.04 29.56
CA TYR A 379 4.83 -29.86 29.75
C TYR A 379 6.20 -30.00 29.08
N ASP A 380 6.84 -31.18 29.11
CA ASP A 380 8.17 -31.39 28.51
C ASP A 380 8.11 -31.20 26.97
N VAL A 381 7.08 -31.78 26.34
CA VAL A 381 6.91 -31.65 24.90
C VAL A 381 6.51 -30.21 24.52
N ALA A 382 5.68 -29.56 25.35
CA ALA A 382 5.35 -28.16 25.19
C ALA A 382 6.59 -27.27 25.26
N LEU A 383 7.44 -27.51 26.26
CA LEU A 383 8.69 -26.78 26.43
C LEU A 383 9.63 -26.96 25.24
N SER A 384 9.87 -28.21 24.82
CA SER A 384 10.74 -28.51 23.68
C SER A 384 10.31 -27.77 22.40
N ASN A 385 9.01 -27.82 22.07
CA ASN A 385 8.50 -27.12 20.88
C ASN A 385 8.59 -25.59 21.04
N THR A 386 8.28 -25.06 22.23
CA THR A 386 8.31 -23.61 22.46
C THR A 386 9.77 -23.09 22.46
N LEU A 387 10.76 -23.87 22.91
CA LEU A 387 12.17 -23.51 22.80
C LEU A 387 12.65 -23.52 21.34
N LYS A 388 12.28 -24.53 20.53
CA LYS A 388 12.55 -24.52 19.09
C LYS A 388 11.97 -23.26 18.42
N ALA A 389 10.76 -22.89 18.81
CA ALA A 389 10.16 -21.64 18.33
C ALA A 389 10.98 -20.41 18.70
N LEU A 390 11.53 -20.38 19.94
CA LEU A 390 12.36 -19.26 20.42
C LEU A 390 13.68 -19.18 19.66
N ASP A 391 14.32 -20.31 19.41
CA ASP A 391 15.60 -20.36 18.68
C ASP A 391 15.42 -19.76 17.27
N ILE A 392 14.40 -20.17 16.53
CA ILE A 392 14.06 -19.61 15.22
C ILE A 392 13.73 -18.13 15.32
N ALA A 393 12.93 -17.73 16.33
CA ALA A 393 12.55 -16.33 16.51
C ALA A 393 13.76 -15.44 16.85
N ASN A 394 14.77 -15.99 17.53
CA ASN A 394 16.02 -15.30 17.84
C ASN A 394 16.90 -15.17 16.58
N GLU A 395 17.07 -16.27 15.83
CA GLU A 395 17.84 -16.29 14.59
C GLU A 395 17.29 -15.26 13.57
N MET A 396 15.97 -15.15 13.46
CA MET A 396 15.29 -14.27 12.50
C MET A 396 14.82 -12.94 13.10
N ASP A 397 15.19 -12.58 14.32
CA ASP A 397 14.77 -11.36 15.05
C ASP A 397 13.24 -11.05 14.94
N LEU A 398 12.41 -12.07 15.12
CA LEU A 398 10.94 -11.95 15.02
C LEU A 398 10.35 -11.47 16.35
N MET A 399 10.21 -10.18 16.53
CA MET A 399 9.82 -9.59 17.81
C MET A 399 8.42 -10.01 18.27
N ASP A 400 7.44 -10.07 17.37
CA ASP A 400 6.08 -10.53 17.70
C ASP A 400 6.07 -11.98 18.15
N SER A 401 6.82 -12.86 17.45
CA SER A 401 6.97 -14.26 17.83
C SER A 401 7.63 -14.39 19.20
N LYS A 402 8.71 -13.62 19.45
CA LYS A 402 9.39 -13.60 20.77
C LYS A 402 8.41 -13.22 21.88
N ASN A 403 7.55 -12.23 21.65
CA ASN A 403 6.56 -11.80 22.63
C ASN A 403 5.62 -12.96 23.05
N ASP A 404 5.00 -13.62 22.08
CA ASP A 404 4.07 -14.73 22.33
C ASP A 404 4.78 -15.94 22.94
N ILE A 405 6.01 -16.24 22.50
CA ILE A 405 6.82 -17.34 23.01
C ILE A 405 7.21 -17.11 24.48
N HIS A 406 7.69 -15.92 24.85
CA HIS A 406 8.02 -15.62 26.23
C HIS A 406 6.79 -15.71 27.16
N LYS A 407 5.64 -15.25 26.70
CA LYS A 407 4.36 -15.43 27.41
C LYS A 407 4.04 -16.92 27.62
N GLN A 408 4.27 -17.75 26.62
CA GLN A 408 4.02 -19.18 26.71
C GLN A 408 5.03 -19.89 27.60
N LEU A 409 6.34 -19.60 27.47
CA LEU A 409 7.38 -20.15 28.34
C LEU A 409 7.12 -19.80 29.80
N SER A 410 6.70 -18.58 30.09
CA SER A 410 6.30 -18.20 31.46
C SER A 410 5.21 -19.13 32.01
N LYS A 411 4.18 -19.46 31.21
CA LYS A 411 3.10 -20.38 31.62
C LYS A 411 3.60 -21.80 31.81
N ILE A 412 4.46 -22.30 30.90
CA ILE A 412 5.01 -23.67 30.98
C ILE A 412 5.86 -23.80 32.23
N TYR A 413 6.79 -22.85 32.48
CA TYR A 413 7.65 -22.89 33.66
C TYR A 413 6.86 -22.68 34.96
N ALA A 414 5.82 -21.89 34.98
CA ALA A 414 4.92 -21.79 36.13
C ALA A 414 4.20 -23.12 36.40
N ALA A 415 3.68 -23.77 35.35
CA ALA A 415 3.02 -25.08 35.46
C ALA A 415 3.95 -26.23 35.91
N THR A 416 5.25 -26.06 35.71
CA THR A 416 6.30 -27.00 36.17
C THR A 416 6.99 -26.54 37.44
N ASN A 417 6.40 -25.58 38.18
CA ASN A 417 6.93 -25.01 39.42
C ASN A 417 8.32 -24.35 39.33
N ASN A 418 8.79 -24.05 38.12
CA ASN A 418 10.04 -23.31 37.93
C ASN A 418 9.75 -21.80 37.88
N PHE A 419 9.45 -21.26 39.05
CA PHE A 419 9.00 -19.84 39.17
C PHE A 419 10.09 -18.86 38.79
N SER A 420 11.35 -19.17 38.94
CA SER A 420 12.47 -18.32 38.54
C SER A 420 12.47 -18.08 37.01
N LYS A 421 12.40 -19.16 36.22
CA LYS A 421 12.32 -19.07 34.76
C LYS A 421 10.97 -18.49 34.32
N ALA A 422 9.88 -18.82 35.01
CA ALA A 422 8.58 -18.26 34.74
C ALA A 422 8.59 -16.71 34.86
N TYR A 423 9.20 -16.20 35.96
CA TYR A 423 9.35 -14.75 36.17
C TYR A 423 10.26 -14.11 35.11
N PHE A 424 11.41 -14.77 34.80
CA PHE A 424 12.29 -14.25 33.73
C PHE A 424 11.55 -14.08 32.42
N HIS A 425 10.81 -15.09 31.97
CA HIS A 425 10.07 -15.01 30.72
C HIS A 425 8.87 -14.04 30.78
N GLN A 426 8.22 -13.93 31.94
CA GLN A 426 7.17 -12.96 32.15
C GLN A 426 7.70 -11.51 32.08
N LYS A 427 8.88 -11.27 32.65
CA LYS A 427 9.57 -9.98 32.56
C LYS A 427 9.93 -9.65 31.12
N ARG A 428 10.49 -10.60 30.39
CA ARG A 428 10.82 -10.42 28.96
C ARG A 428 9.59 -10.13 28.11
N PHE A 429 8.48 -10.84 28.37
CA PHE A 429 7.19 -10.53 27.72
C PHE A 429 6.76 -9.09 27.99
N GLY A 430 6.86 -8.61 29.23
CA GLY A 430 6.55 -7.22 29.59
C GLY A 430 7.45 -6.23 28.87
N GLU A 431 8.76 -6.42 28.88
CA GLU A 431 9.75 -5.55 28.23
C GLU A 431 9.48 -5.42 26.71
N ILE A 432 9.18 -6.53 26.03
CA ILE A 432 8.87 -6.52 24.60
C ILE A 432 7.53 -5.82 24.35
N ASN A 433 6.53 -6.14 25.15
CA ASN A 433 5.20 -5.55 25.01
C ASN A 433 5.25 -4.02 25.18
N ASP A 434 5.97 -3.55 26.21
CA ASP A 434 6.13 -2.10 26.46
C ASP A 434 6.94 -1.42 25.34
N SER A 435 7.94 -2.10 24.78
CA SER A 435 8.72 -1.57 23.66
C SER A 435 7.89 -1.41 22.38
N VAL A 436 7.00 -2.37 22.11
CA VAL A 436 6.22 -2.43 20.86
C VAL A 436 4.94 -1.60 20.95
N TYR A 437 4.24 -1.66 22.08
CA TYR A 437 2.89 -1.10 22.24
C TYR A 437 2.83 0.12 23.17
N ASN A 438 3.94 0.85 23.34
CA ASN A 438 3.96 2.04 24.19
C ASN A 438 3.15 3.22 23.60
N ASP A 439 2.74 4.15 24.48
CA ASP A 439 1.97 5.35 24.11
C ASP A 439 2.65 6.21 23.06
N ARG A 440 3.99 6.25 23.05
CA ARG A 440 4.75 6.99 22.04
C ARG A 440 4.57 6.43 20.65
N ASN A 441 4.55 5.09 20.52
CA ASN A 441 4.29 4.43 19.22
C ASN A 441 2.85 4.67 18.76
N VAL A 442 1.88 4.60 19.68
CA VAL A 442 0.46 4.89 19.38
C VAL A 442 0.30 6.34 18.89
N LYS A 443 0.90 7.31 19.59
CA LYS A 443 0.89 8.73 19.17
C LYS A 443 1.56 8.92 17.82
N LYS A 444 2.70 8.29 17.59
CA LYS A 444 3.42 8.39 16.30
C LYS A 444 2.62 7.81 15.14
N ILE A 445 1.91 6.73 15.34
CA ILE A 445 1.01 6.13 14.32
C ILE A 445 -0.14 7.10 14.00
N ALA A 446 -0.74 7.72 15.01
CA ALA A 446 -1.79 8.72 14.81
C ALA A 446 -1.29 9.95 14.03
N GLU A 447 -0.07 10.45 14.33
CA GLU A 447 0.57 11.52 13.56
C GLU A 447 0.81 11.13 12.10
N LEU A 448 1.32 9.92 11.85
CA LEU A 448 1.57 9.42 10.49
C LEU A 448 0.28 9.29 9.68
N GLU A 449 -0.78 8.78 10.29
CA GLU A 449 -2.10 8.73 9.65
C GLU A 449 -2.62 10.11 9.27
N TYR A 450 -2.52 11.04 10.21
CA TYR A 450 -2.96 12.40 9.97
C TYR A 450 -2.16 13.04 8.83
N THR A 451 -0.83 12.94 8.89
CA THR A 451 0.07 13.47 7.87
C THR A 451 -0.23 12.87 6.49
N TYR A 452 -0.41 11.55 6.41
CA TYR A 452 -0.76 10.88 5.17
C TYR A 452 -2.11 11.37 4.60
N LYS A 453 -3.14 11.43 5.44
CA LYS A 453 -4.46 11.94 5.02
C LYS A 453 -4.40 13.39 4.56
N PHE A 454 -3.64 14.21 5.27
CA PHE A 454 -3.43 15.62 4.92
C PHE A 454 -2.71 15.77 3.59
N GLU A 455 -1.58 15.07 3.40
CA GLU A 455 -0.83 15.11 2.15
C GLU A 455 -1.63 14.60 0.95
N LYS A 456 -2.39 13.52 1.14
CA LYS A 456 -3.30 13.00 0.10
C LYS A 456 -4.34 14.05 -0.31
N LYS A 457 -4.92 14.74 0.66
CA LYS A 457 -5.87 15.83 0.42
C LYS A 457 -5.21 17.00 -0.31
N ARG A 458 -4.02 17.38 0.12
CA ARG A 458 -3.21 18.42 -0.52
C ARG A 458 -2.87 18.07 -1.97
N LEU A 459 -2.40 16.85 -2.22
CA LEU A 459 -2.10 16.37 -3.57
C LEU A 459 -3.35 16.36 -4.47
N ALA A 460 -4.50 15.94 -3.94
CA ALA A 460 -5.75 15.97 -4.68
C ALA A 460 -6.18 17.42 -5.06
N ILE A 461 -5.98 18.36 -4.14
CA ILE A 461 -6.25 19.79 -4.39
C ILE A 461 -5.30 20.33 -5.47
N VAL A 462 -3.99 20.04 -5.35
CA VAL A 462 -2.98 20.47 -6.33
C VAL A 462 -3.27 19.86 -7.70
N ALA A 463 -3.56 18.56 -7.76
CA ALA A 463 -3.92 17.89 -9.01
C ALA A 463 -5.23 18.50 -9.63
N GLY A 464 -6.20 18.81 -8.78
CA GLY A 464 -7.41 19.51 -9.20
C GLY A 464 -7.13 20.91 -9.78
N GLN A 465 -6.21 21.65 -9.14
CA GLN A 465 -5.79 22.97 -9.62
C GLN A 465 -5.00 22.84 -10.93
N GLN A 466 -4.03 21.94 -11.01
CA GLN A 466 -3.28 21.68 -12.25
C GLN A 466 -4.20 21.32 -13.44
N LYS A 467 -5.22 20.50 -13.17
CA LYS A 467 -6.23 20.17 -14.19
C LYS A 467 -7.02 21.39 -14.64
N LYS A 468 -7.42 22.28 -13.70
CA LYS A 468 -8.07 23.55 -14.03
C LYS A 468 -7.16 24.45 -14.85
N ASP A 469 -5.90 24.59 -14.42
CA ASP A 469 -4.89 25.41 -15.10
C ASP A 469 -4.59 24.87 -16.51
N ALA A 470 -4.50 23.55 -16.66
CA ALA A 470 -4.34 22.90 -17.97
C ALA A 470 -5.53 23.15 -18.90
N VAL A 471 -6.76 23.02 -18.39
CA VAL A 471 -8.00 23.32 -19.16
C VAL A 471 -8.02 24.80 -19.54
N GLN A 472 -7.69 25.68 -18.60
CA GLN A 472 -7.67 27.12 -18.85
C GLN A 472 -6.57 27.50 -19.86
N SER A 473 -5.39 26.90 -19.78
CA SER A 473 -4.33 27.05 -20.77
C SER A 473 -4.75 26.54 -22.15
N ALA A 474 -5.47 25.42 -22.23
CA ALA A 474 -5.99 24.88 -23.48
C ALA A 474 -7.06 25.84 -24.09
N ILE A 475 -7.96 26.39 -23.26
CA ILE A 475 -8.97 27.39 -23.71
C ILE A 475 -8.26 28.62 -24.20
N THR A 476 -7.27 29.15 -23.46
CA THR A 476 -6.49 30.33 -23.85
C THR A 476 -5.77 30.14 -25.19
N LYS A 477 -5.12 28.96 -25.35
CA LYS A 477 -4.45 28.59 -26.62
C LYS A 477 -5.44 28.48 -27.78
N SER A 478 -6.62 27.89 -27.55
CA SER A 478 -7.70 27.81 -28.58
C SER A 478 -8.23 29.16 -28.94
N LEU A 479 -8.42 30.07 -27.97
CA LEU A 479 -8.84 31.46 -28.22
C LEU A 479 -7.78 32.23 -29.03
N ILE A 480 -6.48 32.10 -28.64
CA ILE A 480 -5.40 32.72 -29.42
C ILE A 480 -5.35 32.14 -30.84
N GLY A 481 -5.47 30.81 -30.99
CA GLY A 481 -5.57 30.18 -32.31
C GLY A 481 -6.75 30.69 -33.15
N GLY A 482 -7.92 30.87 -32.52
CA GLY A 482 -9.11 31.45 -33.12
C GLY A 482 -8.89 32.92 -33.58
N ILE A 483 -8.21 33.70 -32.73
CA ILE A 483 -7.84 35.09 -33.04
C ILE A 483 -6.86 35.14 -34.21
N VAL A 484 -5.83 34.28 -34.24
CA VAL A 484 -4.88 34.22 -35.35
C VAL A 484 -5.59 33.82 -36.65
N LEU A 485 -6.50 32.86 -36.62
CA LEU A 485 -7.31 32.47 -37.77
C LEU A 485 -8.23 33.62 -38.23
N LEU A 486 -8.83 34.35 -37.30
CA LEU A 486 -9.62 35.52 -37.63
C LEU A 486 -8.77 36.64 -38.24
N LEU A 487 -7.57 36.87 -37.75
CA LEU A 487 -6.62 37.83 -38.32
C LEU A 487 -6.14 37.40 -39.72
N LEU A 488 -5.87 36.10 -39.92
CA LEU A 488 -5.56 35.57 -41.27
C LEU A 488 -6.73 35.67 -42.21
N PHE A 489 -7.93 35.38 -41.73
CA PHE A 489 -9.15 35.55 -42.54
C PHE A 489 -9.44 37.02 -42.82
N ALA A 490 -9.27 37.90 -41.84
CA ALA A 490 -9.39 39.37 -42.06
C ALA A 490 -8.34 39.87 -43.04
N GLY A 491 -7.09 39.36 -42.96
CA GLY A 491 -6.04 39.65 -43.94
C GLY A 491 -6.36 39.15 -45.37
N TYR A 492 -6.95 37.94 -45.46
CA TYR A 492 -7.45 37.41 -46.74
C TYR A 492 -8.59 38.25 -47.31
N VAL A 493 -9.57 38.59 -46.47
CA VAL A 493 -10.72 39.46 -46.88
C VAL A 493 -10.21 40.86 -47.30
N TYR A 494 -9.25 41.43 -46.53
CA TYR A 494 -8.64 42.70 -46.88
C TYR A 494 -7.91 42.65 -48.22
N ARG A 495 -7.09 41.55 -48.45
CA ARG A 495 -6.45 41.33 -49.74
C ARG A 495 -7.43 41.12 -50.88
N SER A 496 -8.52 40.39 -50.67
CA SER A 496 -9.57 40.11 -51.61
C SER A 496 -10.36 41.40 -51.97
N LEU A 497 -10.66 42.22 -50.94
CA LEU A 497 -11.32 43.50 -51.13
C LEU A 497 -10.40 44.52 -51.82
N ARG A 498 -9.09 44.54 -51.50
CA ARG A 498 -8.08 45.38 -52.15
C ARG A 498 -7.86 45.00 -53.63
N ALA A 499 -7.97 43.73 -53.94
CA ALA A 499 -7.92 43.24 -55.32
C ALA A 499 -9.18 43.61 -56.12
N LYS A 500 -10.34 43.72 -55.42
CA LYS A 500 -11.65 44.06 -56.01
C LYS A 500 -11.87 45.53 -56.06
N HIS A 501 -11.21 46.33 -55.24
CA HIS A 501 -11.42 47.76 -55.10
C HIS A 501 -10.15 48.57 -55.40
N ARG A 502 -9.87 48.72 -56.61
CA ARG A 502 -9.13 49.89 -57.11
C ARG A 502 -10.03 51.16 -57.18
N SER A 503 -11.18 51.18 -56.53
CA SER A 503 -12.04 52.37 -56.49
C SER A 503 -12.52 52.70 -55.07
N ASN A 504 -11.86 53.57 -54.50
CA ASN A 504 -12.05 54.68 -53.58
C ASN A 504 -13.37 54.81 -52.83
N LEU A 505 -13.50 54.67 -51.66
CA LEU A 505 -14.35 55.32 -50.64
C LEU A 505 -14.95 54.43 -49.55
N LEU A 506 -15.09 53.13 -49.76
CA LEU A 506 -15.64 52.24 -48.73
C LEU A 506 -14.58 51.84 -47.69
N LEU A 507 -13.28 51.98 -48.04
CA LEU A 507 -12.12 51.53 -47.18
C LEU A 507 -11.96 52.42 -45.92
N ILE A 508 -12.35 53.69 -45.92
CA ILE A 508 -12.16 54.61 -44.79
C ILE A 508 -13.22 54.37 -43.71
N SER A 509 -14.43 54.04 -44.09
CA SER A 509 -15.48 53.73 -43.11
C SER A 509 -15.24 52.39 -42.42
N GLN A 510 -14.80 51.35 -43.17
CA GLN A 510 -14.48 50.02 -42.61
C GLN A 510 -13.23 50.07 -41.73
N LYS A 511 -12.23 50.91 -42.08
CA LYS A 511 -11.05 51.08 -41.22
C LYS A 511 -11.38 51.70 -39.87
N LYS A 512 -12.32 52.64 -39.82
CA LYS A 512 -12.79 53.22 -38.55
C LYS A 512 -13.57 52.22 -37.67
N GLU A 513 -14.30 51.32 -38.32
CA GLU A 513 -15.09 50.33 -37.59
C GLU A 513 -14.19 49.22 -37.01
N ILE A 514 -13.12 48.79 -37.73
CA ILE A 514 -12.11 47.88 -37.27
C ILE A 514 -11.30 48.44 -36.09
N GLU A 515 -10.95 49.74 -36.12
CA GLU A 515 -10.28 50.42 -35.02
C GLU A 515 -11.14 50.49 -33.75
N LYS A 516 -12.46 50.66 -33.89
CA LYS A 516 -13.42 50.66 -32.80
C LYS A 516 -13.50 49.27 -32.13
N MET A 517 -13.60 48.20 -32.94
CA MET A 517 -13.62 46.83 -32.44
C MET A 517 -12.32 46.41 -31.75
N ASN A 518 -11.16 46.84 -32.24
CA ASN A 518 -9.89 46.60 -31.59
C ASN A 518 -9.80 47.30 -30.21
N GLY A 519 -10.36 48.52 -30.10
CA GLY A 519 -10.45 49.19 -28.80
C GLY A 519 -11.32 48.45 -27.79
N GLU A 520 -12.46 47.94 -28.23
CA GLU A 520 -13.36 47.13 -27.39
C GLU A 520 -12.76 45.80 -27.03
N TYR A 521 -12.01 45.16 -27.92
CA TYR A 521 -11.30 43.89 -27.66
C TYR A 521 -10.17 44.04 -26.66
N ILE A 522 -9.39 45.13 -26.72
CA ILE A 522 -8.33 45.43 -25.75
C ILE A 522 -8.92 45.68 -24.36
N ALA A 523 -10.07 46.34 -24.28
CA ALA A 523 -10.78 46.56 -23.03
C ALA A 523 -11.26 45.25 -22.40
N LEU A 524 -11.84 44.35 -23.19
CA LEU A 524 -12.34 43.06 -22.76
C LEU A 524 -11.21 42.14 -22.29
N ASN A 525 -10.05 42.14 -22.97
CA ASN A 525 -8.89 41.33 -22.58
C ASN A 525 -8.25 41.83 -21.27
N LYS A 526 -8.33 43.12 -21.02
CA LYS A 526 -7.86 43.71 -19.77
C LYS A 526 -8.76 43.35 -18.58
N GLU A 527 -10.07 43.28 -18.81
CA GLU A 527 -11.03 42.83 -17.80
C GLU A 527 -10.88 41.34 -17.46
N TYR A 528 -10.65 40.52 -18.48
CA TYR A 528 -10.38 39.08 -18.33
C TYR A 528 -9.12 38.78 -17.49
N LEU A 529 -8.04 39.50 -17.71
CA LEU A 529 -6.81 39.37 -16.92
C LEU A 529 -7.02 39.76 -15.45
N LYS A 530 -7.80 40.82 -15.19
CA LYS A 530 -8.10 41.25 -13.81
C LYS A 530 -8.95 40.22 -13.06
N LEU A 531 -9.91 39.58 -13.74
CA LEU A 531 -10.73 38.53 -13.13
C LEU A 531 -9.91 37.28 -12.76
N ASN A 532 -8.94 36.94 -13.59
CA ASN A 532 -8.04 35.80 -13.34
C ASN A 532 -7.11 36.03 -12.12
N GLU A 533 -6.61 37.25 -11.91
CA GLU A 533 -5.84 37.62 -10.73
C GLU A 533 -6.67 37.49 -9.45
N GLN A 534 -7.91 38.01 -9.46
CA GLN A 534 -8.80 37.88 -8.30
C GLN A 534 -9.14 36.42 -7.93
N LEU A 535 -9.32 35.56 -8.94
CA LEU A 535 -9.59 34.14 -8.73
C LEU A 535 -8.38 33.43 -8.08
N LYS A 536 -7.16 33.82 -8.45
CA LYS A 536 -5.92 33.26 -7.93
C LYS A 536 -5.69 33.63 -6.45
N GLU A 537 -5.97 34.88 -6.09
CA GLU A 537 -5.89 35.37 -4.71
C GLU A 537 -6.92 34.68 -3.80
N SER A 538 -8.18 34.54 -4.27
CA SER A 538 -9.24 33.85 -3.53
C SER A 538 -8.90 32.38 -3.22
N ASN A 539 -8.32 31.67 -4.17
CA ASN A 539 -7.93 30.26 -3.97
C ASN A 539 -6.78 30.10 -2.95
N ILE A 540 -5.83 31.05 -2.91
CA ILE A 540 -4.74 31.04 -1.90
C ILE A 540 -5.32 31.26 -0.50
N GLN A 541 -6.28 32.15 -0.36
CA GLN A 541 -6.91 32.45 0.93
C GLN A 541 -7.69 31.26 1.49
N ILE A 542 -8.48 30.58 0.65
CA ILE A 542 -9.25 29.38 1.04
C ILE A 542 -8.33 28.25 1.48
N ASN A 543 -7.19 28.04 0.79
CA ASN A 543 -6.24 26.99 1.13
C ASN A 543 -5.56 27.23 2.49
N ASN A 544 -5.24 28.48 2.80
CA ASN A 544 -4.63 28.85 4.09
C ASN A 544 -5.60 28.67 5.27
N GLU A 545 -6.89 29.01 5.09
CA GLU A 545 -7.91 28.81 6.11
C GLU A 545 -8.16 27.31 6.38
N LEU A 546 -8.15 26.49 5.33
CA LEU A 546 -8.35 25.04 5.45
C LEU A 546 -7.20 24.38 6.25
N ASP A 547 -5.95 24.75 5.98
CA ASP A 547 -4.78 24.24 6.69
C ASP A 547 -4.82 24.60 8.19
N GLN A 548 -5.17 25.84 8.50
CA GLN A 548 -5.25 26.32 9.88
C GLN A 548 -6.37 25.62 10.67
N ASN A 549 -7.52 25.40 10.06
CA ASN A 549 -8.66 24.72 10.69
C ASN A 549 -8.36 23.23 10.95
N GLN A 550 -7.67 22.54 10.04
CA GLN A 550 -7.28 21.16 10.22
C GLN A 550 -6.26 20.96 11.35
N LYS A 551 -5.29 21.86 11.48
CA LYS A 551 -4.31 21.85 12.59
C LYS A 551 -4.99 22.06 13.95
N SER A 552 -5.93 22.99 14.01
CA SER A 552 -6.69 23.27 15.24
C SER A 552 -7.56 22.08 15.65
N MET A 553 -8.17 21.39 14.70
CA MET A 553 -9.01 20.20 14.94
C MET A 553 -8.19 19.03 15.50
N THR A 554 -6.98 18.82 14.97
CA THR A 554 -6.09 17.77 15.47
C THR A 554 -5.68 18.01 16.92
N ALA A 555 -5.32 19.24 17.27
CA ALA A 555 -4.94 19.62 18.62
C ALA A 555 -6.11 19.42 19.59
N ALA A 556 -7.34 19.77 19.20
CA ALA A 556 -8.53 19.57 20.03
C ALA A 556 -8.85 18.09 20.26
N THR A 557 -8.71 17.27 19.23
CA THR A 557 -8.93 15.82 19.35
C THR A 557 -7.93 15.17 20.30
N LEU A 558 -6.64 15.55 20.20
CA LEU A 558 -5.60 15.07 21.13
C LEU A 558 -5.86 15.50 22.57
N LYS A 559 -6.29 16.75 22.77
CA LYS A 559 -6.63 17.29 24.10
C LYS A 559 -7.80 16.54 24.73
N LEU A 560 -8.82 16.19 23.95
CA LEU A 560 -9.94 15.38 24.40
C LEU A 560 -9.51 14.01 24.94
N ILE A 561 -8.65 13.33 24.21
CA ILE A 561 -8.13 12.01 24.60
C ILE A 561 -7.31 12.11 25.88
N GLN A 562 -6.40 13.08 25.98
CA GLN A 562 -5.56 13.29 27.16
C GLN A 562 -6.36 13.65 28.41
N ASN A 563 -7.40 14.47 28.27
CA ASN A 563 -8.27 14.81 29.37
C ASN A 563 -9.06 13.59 29.85
N ALA A 564 -9.60 12.78 28.94
CA ALA A 564 -10.34 11.57 29.28
C ALA A 564 -9.46 10.54 30.02
N GLU A 565 -8.18 10.38 29.65
CA GLU A 565 -7.23 9.50 30.36
C GLU A 565 -6.96 9.98 31.81
N ARG A 566 -6.78 11.30 31.99
CA ARG A 566 -6.56 11.88 33.31
C ARG A 566 -7.80 11.73 34.21
N ASP A 567 -8.97 11.93 33.63
CA ASP A 567 -10.24 11.81 34.34
C ASP A 567 -10.53 10.35 34.70
N ALA A 568 -10.24 9.39 33.82
CA ALA A 568 -10.33 7.96 34.11
C ALA A 568 -9.47 7.55 35.31
N THR A 569 -8.25 8.09 35.41
CA THR A 569 -7.36 7.85 36.55
C THR A 569 -7.95 8.41 37.86
N THR A 570 -8.60 9.56 37.79
CA THR A 570 -9.24 10.21 38.93
C THR A 570 -10.48 9.40 39.40
N ILE A 571 -11.27 8.93 38.45
CA ILE A 571 -12.45 8.09 38.71
C ILE A 571 -12.03 6.77 39.35
N ASP A 572 -10.98 6.12 38.86
CA ASP A 572 -10.46 4.85 39.40
C ASP A 572 -10.02 5.03 40.86
N ARG A 573 -9.32 6.13 41.19
CA ARG A 573 -8.96 6.46 42.58
C ARG A 573 -10.18 6.67 43.48
N LEU A 574 -11.19 7.35 42.97
CA LEU A 574 -12.44 7.55 43.73
C LEU A 574 -13.18 6.22 43.93
N GLN A 575 -13.16 5.31 42.96
CA GLN A 575 -13.76 3.97 43.10
C GLN A 575 -12.99 3.09 44.10
N GLN A 576 -11.67 3.22 44.19
CA GLN A 576 -10.86 2.54 45.21
C GLN A 576 -11.20 3.05 46.61
N ILE A 577 -11.38 4.37 46.77
CA ILE A 577 -11.81 4.96 48.03
C ILE A 577 -13.24 4.49 48.42
N GLU A 578 -14.14 4.36 47.44
CA GLU A 578 -15.49 3.83 47.63
C GLU A 578 -15.48 2.42 48.25
N GLN A 579 -14.57 1.53 47.83
CA GLN A 579 -14.48 0.15 48.35
C GLN A 579 -14.18 0.08 49.85
N HIS A 580 -13.48 1.07 50.39
CA HIS A 580 -13.02 1.11 51.79
C HIS A 580 -13.82 2.03 52.69
N THR A 581 -14.99 2.53 52.24
CA THR A 581 -15.78 3.54 52.94
C THR A 581 -17.12 2.94 53.45
N SER A 582 -17.74 3.57 54.46
CA SER A 582 -19.06 3.18 54.97
C SER A 582 -20.16 3.30 53.92
N ASN A 583 -21.31 2.64 54.15
CA ASN A 583 -22.41 2.63 53.16
C ASN A 583 -22.92 4.02 52.79
N GLU A 584 -22.92 4.96 53.71
CA GLU A 584 -23.29 6.36 53.47
C GLU A 584 -22.21 7.10 52.67
N GLY A 585 -20.93 6.83 52.97
CA GLY A 585 -19.80 7.34 52.23
C GLY A 585 -19.74 6.81 50.78
N LYS A 586 -20.15 5.54 50.58
CA LYS A 586 -20.24 4.95 49.20
C LYS A 586 -21.26 5.67 48.34
N GLN A 587 -22.43 6.04 48.92
CA GLN A 587 -23.43 6.79 48.15
C GLN A 587 -22.93 8.20 47.77
N ASN A 588 -22.24 8.88 48.68
CA ASN A 588 -21.69 10.21 48.44
C ASN A 588 -20.56 10.15 47.37
N ILE A 589 -19.70 9.14 47.44
CA ILE A 589 -18.62 8.96 46.44
C ILE A 589 -19.20 8.60 45.08
N LYS A 590 -20.24 7.77 45.00
CA LYS A 590 -20.95 7.49 43.75
C LYS A 590 -21.58 8.74 43.15
N ALA A 591 -22.21 9.58 43.98
CA ALA A 591 -22.74 10.86 43.51
C ALA A 591 -21.62 11.78 43.01
N LEU A 592 -20.50 11.85 43.73
CA LEU A 592 -19.33 12.65 43.32
C LEU A 592 -18.71 12.17 42.01
N ILE A 593 -18.57 10.85 41.82
CA ILE A 593 -18.10 10.27 40.56
C ILE A 593 -19.06 10.62 39.43
N ALA A 594 -20.35 10.51 39.64
CA ALA A 594 -21.37 10.83 38.63
C ALA A 594 -21.34 12.32 38.25
N ASP A 595 -21.23 13.22 39.21
CA ASP A 595 -21.15 14.66 38.98
C ASP A 595 -19.83 15.06 38.32
N TYR A 596 -18.72 14.48 38.75
CA TYR A 596 -17.39 14.70 38.12
C TYR A 596 -17.39 14.25 36.67
N THR A 597 -17.87 13.04 36.41
CA THR A 597 -17.93 12.48 35.05
C THR A 597 -18.79 13.35 34.13
N ARG A 598 -19.93 13.83 34.65
CA ARG A 598 -20.88 14.67 33.87
C ARG A 598 -20.30 16.06 33.57
N SER A 599 -19.64 16.67 34.55
CA SER A 599 -19.03 18.00 34.42
C SER A 599 -17.84 17.98 33.45
N SER A 600 -16.96 17.01 33.60
CA SER A 600 -15.76 16.86 32.79
C SER A 600 -16.10 16.57 31.34
N TYR A 601 -17.06 15.69 31.09
CA TYR A 601 -17.55 15.38 29.75
C TYR A 601 -18.11 16.61 29.03
N ASN A 602 -18.94 17.39 29.67
CA ASN A 602 -19.56 18.55 29.05
C ASN A 602 -18.53 19.64 28.72
N SER A 603 -17.65 19.97 29.68
CA SER A 603 -16.61 21.00 29.48
C SER A 603 -15.64 20.68 28.32
N ASN A 604 -15.24 19.43 28.23
CA ASN A 604 -14.31 18.99 27.16
C ASN A 604 -15.00 18.93 25.79
N TRP A 605 -16.30 18.61 25.77
CA TRP A 605 -17.07 18.51 24.54
C TRP A 605 -17.30 19.87 23.88
N ASP A 606 -17.67 20.90 24.66
CA ASP A 606 -18.07 22.21 24.11
C ASP A 606 -16.92 22.87 23.31
N GLU A 607 -15.67 22.79 23.81
CA GLU A 607 -14.50 23.30 23.09
C GLU A 607 -14.26 22.55 21.76
N PHE A 608 -14.41 21.25 21.81
CA PHE A 608 -14.26 20.40 20.62
C PHE A 608 -15.36 20.65 19.59
N GLU A 609 -16.61 20.77 20.01
CA GLU A 609 -17.76 20.95 19.12
C GLU A 609 -17.64 22.21 18.27
N ILE A 610 -17.19 23.32 18.86
CA ILE A 610 -16.95 24.58 18.15
C ILE A 610 -15.94 24.40 16.99
N LEU A 611 -14.83 23.69 17.25
CA LEU A 611 -13.82 23.45 16.24
C LEU A 611 -14.26 22.42 15.20
N PHE A 612 -15.02 21.41 15.63
CA PHE A 612 -15.59 20.41 14.74
C PHE A 612 -16.57 21.05 13.74
N GLU A 613 -17.47 21.93 14.21
CA GLU A 613 -18.40 22.64 13.34
C GLU A 613 -17.70 23.57 12.36
N LYS A 614 -16.61 24.18 12.76
CA LYS A 614 -15.81 25.04 11.88
C LYS A 614 -15.18 24.28 10.72
N VAL A 615 -14.74 23.05 10.96
CA VAL A 615 -14.13 22.18 9.93
C VAL A 615 -15.16 21.41 9.12
N HIS A 616 -16.28 21.05 9.77
CA HIS A 616 -17.36 20.25 9.19
C HIS A 616 -18.69 21.02 9.23
N SER A 617 -18.70 22.22 8.71
CA SER A 617 -19.79 23.22 8.86
C SER A 617 -21.18 22.76 8.42
N SER A 618 -21.26 21.83 7.46
CA SER A 618 -22.54 21.27 7.01
C SER A 618 -22.95 19.98 7.72
N PHE A 619 -22.08 19.38 8.48
CA PHE A 619 -22.32 18.04 9.03
C PHE A 619 -23.55 17.95 9.93
N TYR A 620 -23.66 18.80 10.95
CA TYR A 620 -24.81 18.77 11.85
C TYR A 620 -26.10 19.22 11.16
N ASN A 621 -26.03 20.16 10.22
CA ASN A 621 -27.18 20.57 9.44
C ASN A 621 -27.70 19.41 8.58
N ASN A 622 -26.80 18.73 7.87
CA ASN A 622 -27.14 17.55 7.08
C ASN A 622 -27.70 16.43 7.97
N LEU A 623 -27.04 16.17 9.10
CA LEU A 623 -27.45 15.11 10.04
C LEU A 623 -28.84 15.42 10.64
N ASN A 624 -29.11 16.67 11.00
CA ASN A 624 -30.41 17.08 11.56
C ASN A 624 -31.53 17.05 10.51
N THR A 625 -31.21 17.42 9.26
CA THR A 625 -32.17 17.38 8.15
C THR A 625 -32.54 15.95 7.77
N LEU A 626 -31.54 15.08 7.68
CA LEU A 626 -31.73 13.69 7.25
C LEU A 626 -32.28 12.80 8.38
N TYR A 627 -31.90 13.09 9.65
CA TYR A 627 -32.22 12.24 10.81
C TYR A 627 -32.62 13.06 12.04
N PRO A 628 -33.77 13.75 12.00
CA PRO A 628 -34.20 14.68 13.07
C PRO A 628 -34.48 13.99 14.41
N THR A 629 -34.69 12.67 14.43
CA THR A 629 -34.99 11.88 15.63
C THR A 629 -33.75 11.51 16.47
N LEU A 630 -32.56 11.89 16.04
CA LEU A 630 -31.33 11.63 16.78
C LEU A 630 -31.26 12.52 18.03
N THR A 631 -30.98 11.89 19.17
CA THR A 631 -30.72 12.59 20.44
C THR A 631 -29.35 13.29 20.38
N THR A 632 -29.12 14.25 21.30
CA THR A 632 -27.86 14.96 21.44
C THR A 632 -26.66 13.99 21.58
N ASN A 633 -26.80 12.93 22.40
CA ASN A 633 -25.75 11.94 22.58
C ASN A 633 -25.48 11.09 21.32
N GLU A 634 -26.51 10.80 20.54
CA GLU A 634 -26.35 10.10 19.25
C GLU A 634 -25.68 10.98 18.21
N ARG A 635 -25.95 12.31 18.21
CA ARG A 635 -25.26 13.27 17.35
C ARG A 635 -23.77 13.42 17.72
N LYS A 636 -23.46 13.48 19.04
CA LYS A 636 -22.07 13.45 19.52
C LYS A 636 -21.35 12.18 19.06
N LEU A 637 -22.01 11.02 19.14
CA LEU A 637 -21.47 9.78 18.64
C LEU A 637 -21.21 9.83 17.13
N CYS A 638 -22.08 10.45 16.36
CA CYS A 638 -21.86 10.67 14.93
C CYS A 638 -20.61 11.54 14.65
N ALA A 639 -20.37 12.60 15.44
CA ALA A 639 -19.16 13.42 15.28
C ALA A 639 -17.88 12.63 15.52
N PHE A 640 -17.81 11.77 16.53
CA PHE A 640 -16.69 10.87 16.76
C PHE A 640 -16.50 9.88 15.62
N LEU A 641 -17.59 9.35 15.08
CA LEU A 641 -17.55 8.43 13.93
C LEU A 641 -17.13 9.14 12.63
N LYS A 642 -17.48 10.42 12.46
CA LYS A 642 -17.02 11.25 11.35
C LYS A 642 -15.50 11.43 11.36
N LEU A 643 -14.90 11.53 12.55
CA LEU A 643 -13.44 11.58 12.75
C LEU A 643 -12.77 10.20 12.75
N ASN A 644 -13.51 9.14 12.46
CA ASN A 644 -13.03 7.76 12.42
C ASN A 644 -12.40 7.26 13.72
N MET A 645 -12.90 7.73 14.87
CA MET A 645 -12.42 7.30 16.19
C MET A 645 -12.83 5.86 16.49
N ASN A 646 -11.93 5.11 17.11
CA ASN A 646 -12.21 3.72 17.48
C ASN A 646 -13.12 3.63 18.72
N ASN A 647 -13.70 2.46 18.96
CA ASN A 647 -14.65 2.27 20.08
C ASN A 647 -14.03 2.51 21.45
N LYS A 648 -12.75 2.18 21.62
CA LYS A 648 -12.05 2.33 22.90
C LYS A 648 -11.89 3.81 23.25
N ASP A 649 -11.45 4.62 22.29
CA ASP A 649 -11.27 6.06 22.50
C ASP A 649 -12.61 6.76 22.76
N ILE A 650 -13.65 6.40 21.99
CA ILE A 650 -15.01 6.95 22.22
C ILE A 650 -15.54 6.53 23.58
N ALA A 651 -15.36 5.27 23.99
CA ALA A 651 -15.78 4.79 25.29
C ALA A 651 -15.07 5.53 26.44
N HIS A 652 -13.78 5.77 26.29
CA HIS A 652 -12.97 6.57 27.22
C HIS A 652 -13.47 8.02 27.34
N ILE A 653 -13.62 8.70 26.21
CA ILE A 653 -14.06 10.10 26.15
C ILE A 653 -15.50 10.26 26.69
N THR A 654 -16.36 9.27 26.45
CA THR A 654 -17.76 9.32 26.87
C THR A 654 -18.02 8.72 28.26
N TYR A 655 -16.97 8.21 28.90
CA TYR A 655 -17.03 7.51 30.20
C TYR A 655 -18.05 6.35 30.22
N GLN A 656 -18.15 5.63 29.13
CA GLN A 656 -19.05 4.48 28.95
C GLN A 656 -18.26 3.18 28.81
N SER A 657 -18.89 2.05 29.15
CA SER A 657 -18.30 0.76 28.81
C SER A 657 -18.35 0.53 27.28
N GLU A 658 -17.40 -0.21 26.74
CA GLU A 658 -17.42 -0.57 25.32
C GLU A 658 -18.70 -1.33 24.93
N GLU A 659 -19.28 -2.08 25.87
CA GLU A 659 -20.57 -2.76 25.66
C GLU A 659 -21.74 -1.77 25.56
N ALA A 660 -21.73 -0.73 26.39
CA ALA A 660 -22.74 0.34 26.32
C ALA A 660 -22.63 1.08 24.98
N LEU A 661 -21.42 1.36 24.54
CA LEU A 661 -21.16 1.99 23.25
C LEU A 661 -21.59 1.10 22.08
N LYS A 662 -21.33 -0.21 22.14
CA LYS A 662 -21.83 -1.16 21.12
C LYS A 662 -23.36 -1.13 21.02
N LYS A 663 -24.06 -1.08 22.16
CA LYS A 663 -25.53 -0.93 22.21
C LYS A 663 -25.98 0.43 21.66
N ALA A 664 -25.24 1.48 21.95
CA ALA A 664 -25.54 2.83 21.41
C ALA A 664 -25.37 2.87 19.88
N ARG A 665 -24.31 2.26 19.34
CA ARG A 665 -24.08 2.14 17.89
C ARG A 665 -25.16 1.28 17.20
N LEU A 666 -25.64 0.24 17.86
CA LEU A 666 -26.74 -0.58 17.32
C LEU A 666 -28.04 0.24 17.23
N ARG A 667 -28.39 1.00 18.29
CA ARG A 667 -29.53 1.92 18.28
C ARG A 667 -29.38 3.03 17.24
N LEU A 668 -28.18 3.60 17.12
CA LEU A 668 -27.86 4.60 16.11
C LEU A 668 -28.08 4.04 14.69
N ARG A 669 -27.58 2.84 14.43
CA ARG A 669 -27.76 2.14 13.17
C ARG A 669 -29.24 1.93 12.80
N GLN A 670 -30.05 1.55 13.79
CA GLN A 670 -31.51 1.38 13.59
C GLN A 670 -32.18 2.71 13.25
N LYS A 671 -31.83 3.80 13.94
CA LYS A 671 -32.38 5.14 13.67
C LYS A 671 -31.95 5.72 12.33
N LEU A 672 -30.73 5.40 11.89
CA LEU A 672 -30.22 5.79 10.58
C LEU A 672 -30.71 4.88 9.45
N GLN A 673 -31.49 3.83 9.78
CA GLN A 673 -32.06 2.84 8.84
C GLN A 673 -30.99 2.14 7.98
N ILE A 674 -29.81 1.86 8.58
CA ILE A 674 -28.68 1.23 7.90
C ILE A 674 -28.75 -0.28 8.10
N ASP A 675 -28.60 -1.06 7.03
CA ASP A 675 -28.56 -2.52 7.08
C ASP A 675 -27.29 -3.05 7.82
N ARG A 676 -27.25 -4.37 8.08
CA ARG A 676 -26.14 -4.96 8.86
C ARG A 676 -24.82 -5.01 8.09
N GLU A 677 -24.84 -4.91 6.79
CA GLU A 677 -23.65 -5.04 5.93
C GLU A 677 -22.93 -3.71 5.73
N THR A 678 -23.63 -2.58 5.83
CA THR A 678 -23.05 -1.25 5.65
C THR A 678 -22.20 -0.84 6.86
N ASN A 679 -20.99 -0.38 6.67
CA ASN A 679 -20.16 0.13 7.77
C ASN A 679 -20.71 1.47 8.31
N LEU A 680 -21.06 1.51 9.61
CA LEU A 680 -21.65 2.69 10.24
C LEU A 680 -20.73 3.91 10.19
N SER A 681 -19.43 3.75 10.43
CA SER A 681 -18.47 4.86 10.41
C SER A 681 -18.31 5.43 9.00
N SER A 682 -18.19 4.56 7.99
CA SER A 682 -18.09 4.99 6.59
C SER A 682 -19.37 5.70 6.13
N PHE A 683 -20.53 5.23 6.58
CA PHE A 683 -21.81 5.89 6.31
C PHE A 683 -21.86 7.30 6.92
N ILE A 684 -21.47 7.45 8.19
CA ILE A 684 -21.42 8.76 8.86
C ILE A 684 -20.39 9.69 8.22
N GLN A 685 -19.29 9.14 7.70
CA GLN A 685 -18.30 9.93 6.97
C GLN A 685 -18.82 10.48 5.64
N SER A 686 -19.81 9.85 5.05
CA SER A 686 -20.42 10.32 3.81
C SER A 686 -21.47 11.43 4.03
N ILE A 687 -22.01 11.61 5.23
CA ILE A 687 -22.89 12.71 5.65
C ILE A 687 -22.08 14.01 5.79
#